data_290f014c924bb2fa39c68add4b4df39b
#
_entry.id   290f014c924bb2fa39c68add4b4df39b
#
_cell.length_a   1.000
_cell.length_b   1.000
_cell.length_c   1.000
_cell.angle_alpha   90.00
_cell.angle_beta   90.00
_cell.angle_gamma   90.00
#
_symmetry.space_group_name_H-M   'P 1'
#
loop_
_entity.id
_entity.type
_entity.pdbx_description
1 polymer ?
#
loop_
_entity_poly.entity_id
_entity_poly.type
_entity_poly.pdbx_seq_one_letter_code
_entity_poly.pdbx_strand_id
1 'polypeptide(L)'
;MLKYLPPALAALMLFTGIARSDDALPFAHPDRIHFDSHCFTIDGKDMFIYSGSFHYFRCPKELWPARFKAIKDAGFNTVETYTAWNWHEQQMPDSLTDQSKFTNLQDIDDWLTMAEKYGLYVIVRPGPYICAEWDNGGFPRWMSTLKKPATPLRKEGWLRSDDPVYLAWCKHWYDAVCPIIAKHQITRKAPGQPGVILFQIENEYDFWPMPDEARLNYLTALANDARADGIDVPLLTCWTKVVRGLKSGPLRGVFDCTNFYPRLKIEHDVKPEIVKLRAQQPEALLATTELQGGWFAEVGGKLSYQQPGLSAAEIQNLTLYVWQNGDTMTNYYMLFGGTNFDDWAGGKNITSYDYDAPIREDGSVGDRYQRVQMLGAMIREHGAKLARADAVEITGAASDKDVELAERRAQDGSRYIFVRTENNKAPRAGTATVKEKDGTAIAFDYKLEPFGSMVLYLPPGVTDAKQGEWLPKPVLPIEHMEVTPQPVVINNAEYAASPLGAWKSLDAGAPVESTGIQGSHYFYYKLLAQPGGTVTLQIPKGDAVIASANGKILKATADKTRTHIAFTLPPGAKELVVLYENPGHPNFGKAMEQPFGIISAQGADPRMLVQDTAPADGYIMRHPMLDAGSSGPFKWTPAAIGKGAQPVPDALLTNYRMEFELPSQGQGVTAPWRLHLEANGNGFISVNGHCIGRYWQVGPQHDFFVPDCWLNVGPGETNNLNLELRPVDKGVALHAVSMNADPTFAVETPLPAQ
;
A
#
# COMPACT_ATOMS: atom_id res chain seq x y z
N MET A 1 -69.89 -32.28 -52.33
CA MET A 1 -70.11 -33.25 -51.28
C MET A 1 -69.23 -32.84 -50.13
N LEU A 2 -69.78 -32.11 -49.21
CA LEU A 2 -70.19 -32.49 -47.85
C LEU A 2 -69.08 -33.25 -47.14
N LYS A 3 -68.57 -32.89 -45.95
CA LYS A 3 -69.17 -32.38 -44.73
C LYS A 3 -68.12 -32.21 -43.62
N TYR A 4 -68.40 -31.23 -42.75
CA TYR A 4 -68.12 -31.07 -41.29
C TYR A 4 -66.76 -30.67 -40.84
N LEU A 5 -66.69 -29.37 -40.42
CA LEU A 5 -65.91 -28.84 -39.34
C LEU A 5 -66.60 -29.08 -37.99
N PRO A 6 -65.89 -29.19 -36.93
CA PRO A 6 -66.31 -28.69 -35.59
C PRO A 6 -65.36 -27.61 -35.02
N PRO A 7 -65.76 -26.93 -33.94
CA PRO A 7 -65.43 -25.52 -33.68
C PRO A 7 -64.16 -25.30 -32.92
N ALA A 8 -63.63 -24.06 -33.06
CA ALA A 8 -62.48 -23.52 -32.41
C ALA A 8 -62.60 -23.48 -30.88
N LEU A 9 -61.64 -24.09 -30.19
CA LEU A 9 -61.31 -23.79 -28.80
C LEU A 9 -60.18 -22.78 -28.82
N ALA A 10 -60.50 -21.52 -28.48
CA ALA A 10 -59.52 -20.49 -28.23
C ALA A 10 -58.86 -20.79 -26.84
N ALA A 11 -57.67 -21.36 -26.88
CA ALA A 11 -56.83 -21.44 -25.71
C ALA A 11 -56.11 -20.11 -25.52
N LEU A 12 -56.57 -19.34 -24.55
CA LEU A 12 -55.90 -18.14 -24.04
C LEU A 12 -54.58 -18.59 -23.38
N MET A 13 -53.47 -18.55 -24.12
CA MET A 13 -52.15 -18.71 -23.53
C MET A 13 -51.84 -17.44 -22.75
N LEU A 14 -52.04 -17.49 -21.45
CA LEU A 14 -51.39 -16.60 -20.48
C LEU A 14 -49.89 -16.84 -20.63
N PHE A 15 -49.22 -15.95 -21.33
CA PHE A 15 -47.78 -15.78 -21.19
C PHE A 15 -47.52 -15.24 -19.81
N THR A 16 -47.41 -16.09 -18.81
CA THR A 16 -46.63 -15.78 -17.63
C THR A 16 -45.18 -15.74 -18.10
N GLY A 17 -44.68 -14.54 -18.27
CA GLY A 17 -43.25 -14.30 -18.48
C GLY A 17 -42.50 -14.90 -17.27
N ILE A 18 -42.02 -16.12 -17.42
CA ILE A 18 -40.96 -16.64 -16.57
C ILE A 18 -39.78 -15.76 -16.94
N ALA A 19 -39.45 -14.77 -16.06
CA ALA A 19 -38.20 -14.08 -16.12
C ALA A 19 -37.11 -15.17 -16.24
N ARG A 20 -36.36 -15.14 -17.34
CA ARG A 20 -35.24 -16.05 -17.51
C ARG A 20 -34.30 -15.87 -16.32
N SER A 21 -34.02 -16.96 -15.65
CA SER A 21 -33.03 -17.04 -14.54
C SER A 21 -31.61 -16.56 -14.91
N ASP A 22 -31.40 -16.20 -16.19
CA ASP A 22 -30.14 -15.74 -16.75
C ASP A 22 -29.82 -14.26 -16.47
N ASP A 23 -30.77 -13.47 -15.97
CA ASP A 23 -30.56 -12.03 -15.68
C ASP A 23 -30.23 -11.73 -14.21
N ALA A 24 -30.37 -12.70 -13.33
CA ALA A 24 -29.99 -12.53 -11.94
C ALA A 24 -28.47 -12.48 -11.78
N LEU A 25 -27.98 -11.55 -10.94
CA LEU A 25 -26.56 -11.49 -10.58
C LEU A 25 -26.19 -12.75 -9.78
N PRO A 26 -25.04 -13.39 -10.07
CA PRO A 26 -24.67 -14.65 -9.44
C PRO A 26 -24.05 -14.42 -8.05
N PHE A 27 -24.87 -14.23 -7.03
CA PHE A 27 -24.43 -14.27 -5.63
C PHE A 27 -24.57 -15.69 -5.08
N ALA A 28 -23.50 -16.19 -4.42
CA ALA A 28 -23.53 -17.53 -3.82
C ALA A 28 -24.48 -17.58 -2.60
N HIS A 29 -24.54 -16.50 -1.82
CA HIS A 29 -25.37 -16.36 -0.62
C HIS A 29 -26.10 -15.01 -0.61
N PRO A 30 -27.13 -14.82 -1.47
CA PRO A 30 -27.82 -13.53 -1.59
C PRO A 30 -28.63 -13.16 -0.34
N ASP A 31 -28.96 -14.12 0.51
CA ASP A 31 -29.58 -13.92 1.82
C ASP A 31 -28.62 -13.30 2.84
N ARG A 32 -27.31 -13.49 2.64
CA ARG A 32 -26.27 -12.95 3.53
C ARG A 32 -25.64 -11.68 2.96
N ILE A 33 -25.29 -11.68 1.68
CA ILE A 33 -24.69 -10.53 1.01
C ILE A 33 -25.05 -10.48 -0.47
N HIS A 34 -25.55 -9.36 -0.91
CA HIS A 34 -25.75 -9.02 -2.31
C HIS A 34 -25.65 -7.51 -2.49
N PHE A 35 -25.68 -7.05 -3.71
CA PHE A 35 -25.77 -5.63 -4.06
C PHE A 35 -26.69 -5.41 -5.24
N ASP A 36 -27.15 -4.18 -5.40
CA ASP A 36 -27.84 -3.67 -6.56
C ASP A 36 -27.18 -2.38 -7.08
N SER A 37 -27.89 -1.62 -7.91
CA SER A 37 -27.38 -0.36 -8.47
C SER A 37 -27.14 0.77 -7.41
N HIS A 38 -27.56 0.57 -6.18
CA HIS A 38 -27.45 1.56 -5.13
C HIS A 38 -26.39 1.23 -4.07
N CYS A 39 -26.50 0.05 -3.46
CA CYS A 39 -25.64 -0.30 -2.34
C CYS A 39 -25.54 -1.81 -2.10
N PHE A 40 -24.73 -2.19 -1.13
CA PHE A 40 -24.74 -3.53 -0.56
C PHE A 40 -25.93 -3.71 0.39
N THR A 41 -26.43 -4.94 0.42
CA THR A 41 -27.36 -5.43 1.45
C THR A 41 -26.67 -6.59 2.17
N ILE A 42 -26.49 -6.45 3.50
CA ILE A 42 -25.87 -7.46 4.36
C ILE A 42 -26.88 -7.87 5.43
N ASP A 43 -27.17 -9.17 5.53
CA ASP A 43 -28.19 -9.72 6.44
C ASP A 43 -29.53 -8.98 6.33
N GLY A 44 -29.95 -8.64 5.11
CA GLY A 44 -31.20 -7.94 4.79
C GLY A 44 -31.20 -6.44 5.12
N LYS A 45 -30.05 -5.84 5.42
CA LYS A 45 -29.93 -4.40 5.73
C LYS A 45 -29.09 -3.69 4.70
N ASP A 46 -29.58 -2.57 4.21
CA ASP A 46 -28.81 -1.69 3.33
C ASP A 46 -27.62 -1.09 4.06
N MET A 47 -26.46 -1.14 3.41
CA MET A 47 -25.22 -0.71 4.00
C MET A 47 -24.46 0.27 3.12
N PHE A 48 -24.09 1.41 3.69
CA PHE A 48 -23.06 2.28 3.14
C PHE A 48 -21.71 1.79 3.68
N ILE A 49 -20.83 1.30 2.81
CA ILE A 49 -19.50 0.81 3.20
C ILE A 49 -18.57 2.01 3.32
N TYR A 50 -18.12 2.27 4.55
CA TYR A 50 -17.13 3.27 4.88
C TYR A 50 -15.88 2.57 5.41
N SER A 51 -14.86 2.49 4.57
CA SER A 51 -13.68 1.62 4.71
C SER A 51 -12.38 2.40 4.54
N GLY A 52 -11.29 1.81 5.01
CA GLY A 52 -9.96 2.31 4.75
C GLY A 52 -8.88 1.23 4.90
N SER A 53 -7.78 1.42 4.20
CA SER A 53 -6.69 0.45 4.08
C SER A 53 -5.79 0.49 5.31
N PHE A 54 -5.54 -0.70 5.86
CA PHE A 54 -4.58 -0.99 6.92
C PHE A 54 -3.80 -2.27 6.58
N HIS A 55 -2.57 -2.14 6.13
CA HIS A 55 -1.72 -3.26 5.76
C HIS A 55 -1.01 -3.83 7.00
N TYR A 56 -1.34 -5.07 7.41
CA TYR A 56 -0.75 -5.71 8.60
C TYR A 56 0.77 -5.86 8.51
N PHE A 57 1.32 -6.10 7.33
CA PHE A 57 2.75 -6.28 7.11
C PHE A 57 3.57 -4.97 7.22
N ARG A 58 2.91 -3.81 7.37
CA ARG A 58 3.52 -2.49 7.60
C ARG A 58 3.40 -2.01 9.05
N CYS A 59 2.98 -2.87 9.96
CA CYS A 59 2.73 -2.52 11.35
C CYS A 59 3.12 -3.69 12.26
N PRO A 60 3.92 -3.50 13.30
CA PRO A 60 4.13 -4.53 14.31
C PRO A 60 2.81 -4.99 14.91
N LYS A 61 2.71 -6.29 15.14
CA LYS A 61 1.47 -6.94 15.60
C LYS A 61 0.98 -6.39 16.95
N GLU A 62 1.90 -6.04 17.81
CA GLU A 62 1.65 -5.44 19.12
C GLU A 62 0.90 -4.11 19.03
N LEU A 63 1.04 -3.40 17.91
CA LEU A 63 0.40 -2.10 17.68
C LEU A 63 -0.97 -2.20 16.97
N TRP A 64 -1.35 -3.36 16.44
CA TRP A 64 -2.63 -3.55 15.74
C TRP A 64 -3.84 -3.13 16.58
N PRO A 65 -3.95 -3.50 17.88
CA PRO A 65 -5.12 -3.12 18.68
C PRO A 65 -5.37 -1.61 18.71
N ALA A 66 -4.32 -0.81 18.86
CA ALA A 66 -4.43 0.64 18.88
C ALA A 66 -4.88 1.20 17.51
N ARG A 67 -4.38 0.62 16.41
CA ARG A 67 -4.77 1.01 15.03
C ARG A 67 -6.22 0.67 14.75
N PHE A 68 -6.66 -0.55 15.07
CA PHE A 68 -8.07 -0.95 14.94
C PHE A 68 -9.02 -0.08 15.78
N LYS A 69 -8.59 0.27 17.02
CA LYS A 69 -9.36 1.20 17.86
C LYS A 69 -9.53 2.56 17.18
N ALA A 70 -8.45 3.16 16.69
CA ALA A 70 -8.50 4.44 15.98
C ALA A 70 -9.41 4.39 14.74
N ILE A 71 -9.35 3.32 13.95
CA ILE A 71 -10.24 3.08 12.80
C ILE A 71 -11.70 3.04 13.26
N LYS A 72 -12.01 2.29 14.33
CA LYS A 72 -13.37 2.19 14.85
C LYS A 72 -13.89 3.51 15.41
N ASP A 73 -13.05 4.24 16.15
CA ASP A 73 -13.38 5.54 16.74
C ASP A 73 -13.65 6.60 15.67
N ALA A 74 -13.00 6.51 14.52
CA ALA A 74 -13.28 7.36 13.36
C ALA A 74 -14.61 7.02 12.66
N GLY A 75 -15.34 5.98 13.09
CA GLY A 75 -16.66 5.64 12.58
C GLY A 75 -16.66 4.73 11.35
N PHE A 76 -15.53 4.14 11.02
CA PHE A 76 -15.47 3.12 9.96
C PHE A 76 -16.25 1.87 10.37
N ASN A 77 -16.94 1.27 9.41
CA ASN A 77 -17.62 -0.01 9.57
C ASN A 77 -16.90 -1.16 8.89
N THR A 78 -15.91 -0.84 8.07
CA THR A 78 -15.15 -1.78 7.26
C THR A 78 -13.68 -1.37 7.26
N VAL A 79 -12.79 -2.35 7.13
CA VAL A 79 -11.34 -2.16 6.96
C VAL A 79 -10.87 -3.00 5.78
N GLU A 80 -9.84 -2.53 5.09
CA GLU A 80 -9.27 -3.24 3.95
C GLU A 80 -7.81 -3.59 4.21
N THR A 81 -7.35 -4.75 3.69
CA THR A 81 -5.93 -5.08 3.63
C THR A 81 -5.58 -5.82 2.35
N TYR A 82 -4.38 -5.53 1.83
CA TYR A 82 -3.68 -6.45 0.94
C TYR A 82 -3.08 -7.62 1.72
N THR A 83 -2.83 -8.74 1.02
CA THR A 83 -1.96 -9.80 1.52
C THR A 83 -0.80 -9.97 0.54
N ALA A 84 0.42 -9.64 0.98
CA ALA A 84 1.59 -9.67 0.12
C ALA A 84 2.17 -11.09 0.06
N TRP A 85 2.19 -11.70 -1.14
CA TRP A 85 2.68 -13.07 -1.31
C TRP A 85 4.15 -13.21 -0.86
N ASN A 86 5.02 -12.27 -1.24
CA ASN A 86 6.44 -12.29 -0.86
C ASN A 86 6.70 -12.13 0.65
N TRP A 87 5.75 -11.57 1.41
CA TRP A 87 5.83 -11.53 2.86
C TRP A 87 5.70 -12.93 3.47
N HIS A 88 4.89 -13.77 2.83
CA HIS A 88 4.57 -15.11 3.32
C HIS A 88 5.41 -16.21 2.69
N GLU A 89 5.99 -16.02 1.50
CA GLU A 89 6.79 -17.03 0.82
C GLU A 89 8.07 -16.42 0.26
N GLN A 90 9.07 -16.30 1.13
CA GLN A 90 10.35 -15.68 0.80
C GLN A 90 11.32 -16.67 0.11
N GLN A 91 11.15 -17.97 0.31
CA GLN A 91 11.97 -19.01 -0.31
C GLN A 91 11.20 -19.73 -1.41
N MET A 92 11.89 -20.06 -2.49
CA MET A 92 11.30 -20.85 -3.57
C MET A 92 10.91 -22.24 -3.06
N PRO A 93 9.65 -22.68 -3.22
CA PRO A 93 9.23 -24.03 -2.86
C PRO A 93 9.79 -25.06 -3.84
N ASP A 94 9.92 -26.32 -3.39
CA ASP A 94 10.46 -27.40 -4.19
C ASP A 94 9.49 -27.85 -5.32
N SER A 95 8.22 -27.54 -5.18
CA SER A 95 7.17 -27.83 -6.18
C SER A 95 5.95 -26.94 -5.98
N LEU A 96 5.04 -26.92 -6.97
CA LEU A 96 3.75 -26.23 -6.91
C LEU A 96 2.81 -26.72 -5.78
N THR A 97 3.07 -27.86 -5.19
CA THR A 97 2.29 -28.42 -4.06
C THR A 97 3.01 -28.32 -2.73
N ASP A 98 4.24 -27.80 -2.74
CA ASP A 98 5.01 -27.60 -1.52
C ASP A 98 4.58 -26.33 -0.80
N GLN A 99 3.81 -26.45 0.26
CA GLN A 99 3.37 -25.36 1.12
C GLN A 99 4.30 -25.10 2.32
N SER A 100 5.43 -25.81 2.40
CA SER A 100 6.32 -25.77 3.57
C SER A 100 7.16 -24.49 3.67
N LYS A 101 7.24 -23.72 2.58
CA LYS A 101 8.01 -22.46 2.52
C LYS A 101 7.18 -21.24 2.93
N PHE A 102 5.87 -21.39 3.10
CA PHE A 102 5.06 -20.33 3.63
C PHE A 102 5.36 -20.10 5.12
N THR A 103 5.53 -18.83 5.45
CA THR A 103 5.77 -18.36 6.81
C THR A 103 4.74 -17.28 7.16
N ASN A 104 4.49 -17.07 8.44
CA ASN A 104 3.63 -15.98 8.94
C ASN A 104 2.18 -15.95 8.38
N LEU A 105 1.68 -17.04 7.78
CA LEU A 105 0.27 -17.11 7.33
C LEU A 105 -0.71 -16.90 8.49
N GLN A 106 -0.30 -17.21 9.72
CA GLN A 106 -1.08 -16.95 10.92
C GLN A 106 -1.36 -15.45 11.14
N ASP A 107 -0.51 -14.55 10.62
CA ASP A 107 -0.74 -13.11 10.73
C ASP A 107 -2.02 -12.67 9.99
N ILE A 108 -2.37 -13.35 8.90
CA ILE A 108 -3.63 -13.09 8.17
C ILE A 108 -4.82 -13.47 9.04
N ASP A 109 -4.81 -14.68 9.61
CA ASP A 109 -5.87 -15.19 10.48
C ASP A 109 -6.06 -14.31 11.73
N ASP A 110 -4.96 -13.93 12.37
CA ASP A 110 -4.96 -13.08 13.57
C ASP A 110 -5.46 -11.65 13.27
N TRP A 111 -5.05 -11.07 12.14
CA TRP A 111 -5.48 -9.74 11.72
C TRP A 111 -7.00 -9.73 11.40
N LEU A 112 -7.48 -10.74 10.67
CA LEU A 112 -8.91 -10.90 10.37
C LEU A 112 -9.72 -11.10 11.66
N THR A 113 -9.24 -11.93 12.57
CA THR A 113 -9.84 -12.13 13.90
C THR A 113 -9.91 -10.83 14.68
N MET A 114 -8.86 -10.01 14.61
CA MET A 114 -8.84 -8.72 15.29
C MET A 114 -9.82 -7.71 14.68
N ALA A 115 -9.93 -7.64 13.36
CA ALA A 115 -10.93 -6.81 12.68
C ALA A 115 -12.35 -7.18 13.16
N GLU A 116 -12.65 -8.48 13.24
CA GLU A 116 -13.93 -8.99 13.76
C GLU A 116 -14.16 -8.60 15.22
N LYS A 117 -13.14 -8.71 16.08
CA LYS A 117 -13.20 -8.30 17.48
C LYS A 117 -13.57 -6.81 17.63
N TYR A 118 -13.10 -5.95 16.74
CA TYR A 118 -13.45 -4.53 16.71
C TYR A 118 -14.78 -4.24 16.00
N GLY A 119 -15.50 -5.27 15.55
CA GLY A 119 -16.80 -5.13 14.89
C GLY A 119 -16.67 -4.48 13.51
N LEU A 120 -15.61 -4.80 12.76
CA LEU A 120 -15.36 -4.32 11.42
C LEU A 120 -15.58 -5.42 10.39
N TYR A 121 -16.29 -5.10 9.31
CA TYR A 121 -16.26 -5.91 8.10
C TYR A 121 -14.90 -5.78 7.41
N VAL A 122 -14.58 -6.72 6.52
CA VAL A 122 -13.27 -6.74 5.87
C VAL A 122 -13.39 -6.86 4.35
N ILE A 123 -12.58 -6.10 3.64
CA ILE A 123 -12.27 -6.26 2.23
C ILE A 123 -10.85 -6.84 2.15
N VAL A 124 -10.67 -8.01 1.52
CA VAL A 124 -9.35 -8.62 1.36
C VAL A 124 -8.90 -8.56 -0.09
N ARG A 125 -7.64 -8.19 -0.29
CA ARG A 125 -7.05 -7.99 -1.63
C ARG A 125 -5.74 -8.82 -1.74
N PRO A 126 -5.82 -10.14 -2.01
CA PRO A 126 -4.63 -11.01 -2.01
C PRO A 126 -3.81 -10.95 -3.31
N GLY A 127 -4.15 -10.13 -4.25
CA GLY A 127 -3.44 -9.99 -5.50
C GLY A 127 -3.72 -11.13 -6.50
N PRO A 128 -2.72 -11.84 -7.04
CA PRO A 128 -1.30 -11.99 -6.62
C PRO A 128 -0.41 -10.75 -6.72
N TYR A 129 -0.72 -9.82 -7.61
CA TYR A 129 -0.08 -8.53 -7.70
C TYR A 129 -0.83 -7.50 -6.87
N ILE A 130 -0.12 -6.76 -6.02
CA ILE A 130 -0.71 -5.76 -5.12
C ILE A 130 -0.22 -4.33 -5.36
N CYS A 131 0.83 -4.11 -6.15
CA CYS A 131 1.52 -2.82 -6.32
C CYS A 131 2.02 -2.26 -4.98
N ALA A 132 1.21 -1.47 -4.33
CA ALA A 132 1.31 -1.00 -2.94
C ALA A 132 2.64 -0.33 -2.57
N GLU A 133 3.46 0.14 -3.52
CA GLU A 133 4.83 0.62 -3.28
C GLU A 133 5.67 -0.37 -2.44
N TRP A 134 5.27 -1.65 -2.50
CA TRP A 134 5.89 -2.79 -1.84
C TRP A 134 6.82 -3.52 -2.80
N ASP A 135 7.90 -4.09 -2.28
CA ASP A 135 8.91 -4.75 -3.10
C ASP A 135 8.29 -5.77 -4.05
N ASN A 136 8.71 -5.72 -5.31
CA ASN A 136 8.26 -6.56 -6.41
C ASN A 136 6.72 -6.59 -6.62
N GLY A 137 6.00 -5.54 -6.15
CA GLY A 137 4.54 -5.50 -6.23
C GLY A 137 3.84 -6.66 -5.52
N GLY A 138 4.51 -7.26 -4.52
CA GLY A 138 4.00 -8.40 -3.74
C GLY A 138 4.41 -9.77 -4.24
N PHE A 139 5.02 -9.88 -5.43
CA PHE A 139 5.50 -11.17 -5.92
C PHE A 139 6.75 -11.64 -5.19
N PRO A 140 6.88 -12.96 -4.89
CA PRO A 140 8.12 -13.53 -4.38
C PRO A 140 9.32 -13.22 -5.27
N ARG A 141 10.42 -12.84 -4.66
CA ARG A 141 11.67 -12.48 -5.38
C ARG A 141 12.22 -13.64 -6.20
N TRP A 142 12.08 -14.87 -5.70
CA TRP A 142 12.50 -16.08 -6.39
C TRP A 142 11.77 -16.31 -7.73
N MET A 143 10.64 -15.65 -7.99
CA MET A 143 9.98 -15.76 -9.30
C MET A 143 10.85 -15.29 -10.46
N SER A 144 11.83 -14.40 -10.22
CA SER A 144 12.83 -13.99 -11.22
C SER A 144 13.70 -15.15 -11.71
N THR A 145 13.85 -16.21 -10.88
CA THR A 145 14.67 -17.40 -11.20
C THR A 145 13.90 -18.47 -11.97
N LEU A 146 12.59 -18.35 -12.08
CA LEU A 146 11.76 -19.31 -12.79
C LEU A 146 12.18 -19.37 -14.27
N LYS A 147 12.25 -20.58 -14.79
CA LYS A 147 12.59 -20.80 -16.20
C LYS A 147 11.43 -20.27 -17.06
N LYS A 148 11.68 -19.12 -17.67
CA LYS A 148 10.74 -18.54 -18.63
C LYS A 148 10.57 -19.47 -19.83
N PRO A 149 9.36 -19.55 -20.41
CA PRO A 149 9.17 -20.29 -21.66
C PRO A 149 10.14 -19.82 -22.74
N ALA A 150 10.74 -20.74 -23.48
CA ALA A 150 11.66 -20.40 -24.58
C ALA A 150 11.00 -19.50 -25.64
N THR A 151 9.69 -19.65 -25.80
CA THR A 151 8.82 -18.74 -26.57
C THR A 151 7.72 -18.27 -25.64
N PRO A 152 7.79 -17.04 -25.10
CA PRO A 152 6.72 -16.51 -24.26
C PRO A 152 5.40 -16.53 -25.01
N LEU A 153 4.31 -16.93 -24.34
CA LEU A 153 2.96 -16.90 -24.91
C LEU A 153 2.60 -15.48 -25.33
N ARG A 154 3.08 -14.49 -24.58
CA ARG A 154 2.86 -13.07 -24.82
C ARG A 154 4.19 -12.31 -24.92
N LYS A 155 4.34 -11.51 -25.97
CA LYS A 155 5.53 -10.64 -26.16
C LYS A 155 5.64 -9.51 -25.11
N GLU A 156 4.54 -9.21 -24.46
CA GLU A 156 4.43 -8.18 -23.41
C GLU A 156 5.10 -8.59 -22.10
N GLY A 157 5.22 -9.89 -21.84
CA GLY A 157 5.80 -10.47 -20.63
C GLY A 157 5.06 -11.73 -20.19
N TRP A 158 5.51 -12.39 -19.13
CA TRP A 158 4.88 -13.60 -18.60
C TRP A 158 4.17 -13.37 -17.25
N LEU A 159 4.63 -12.43 -16.43
CA LEU A 159 3.90 -12.01 -15.23
C LEU A 159 2.59 -11.32 -15.61
N ARG A 160 1.61 -11.42 -14.74
CA ARG A 160 0.30 -10.81 -14.91
C ARG A 160 -0.31 -11.12 -16.29
N SER A 161 -0.21 -12.38 -16.71
CA SER A 161 -0.67 -12.88 -18.01
C SER A 161 -1.41 -14.21 -17.89
N ASP A 162 -1.92 -14.71 -19.00
CA ASP A 162 -2.51 -16.05 -19.11
C ASP A 162 -1.46 -17.16 -19.40
N ASP A 163 -0.18 -16.89 -19.08
CA ASP A 163 0.86 -17.91 -19.19
C ASP A 163 0.60 -19.06 -18.21
N PRO A 164 0.58 -20.33 -18.66
CA PRO A 164 0.22 -21.46 -17.82
C PRO A 164 1.14 -21.68 -16.61
N VAL A 165 2.45 -21.35 -16.76
CA VAL A 165 3.40 -21.47 -15.66
C VAL A 165 3.10 -20.43 -14.59
N TYR A 166 2.85 -19.19 -15.02
CA TYR A 166 2.48 -18.11 -14.11
C TYR A 166 1.15 -18.40 -13.41
N LEU A 167 0.12 -18.84 -14.13
CA LEU A 167 -1.18 -19.21 -13.56
C LEU A 167 -1.06 -20.33 -12.52
N ALA A 168 -0.21 -21.32 -12.77
CA ALA A 168 0.01 -22.40 -11.81
C ALA A 168 0.62 -21.89 -10.49
N TRP A 169 1.51 -20.91 -10.54
CA TRP A 169 2.05 -20.25 -9.36
C TRP A 169 1.04 -19.33 -8.67
N CYS A 170 0.20 -18.64 -9.42
CA CYS A 170 -0.92 -17.89 -8.83
C CYS A 170 -1.87 -18.81 -8.05
N LYS A 171 -2.18 -19.99 -8.60
CA LYS A 171 -2.97 -21.00 -7.91
C LYS A 171 -2.28 -21.49 -6.64
N HIS A 172 -0.98 -21.78 -6.68
CA HIS A 172 -0.19 -22.16 -5.50
C HIS A 172 -0.35 -21.12 -4.35
N TRP A 173 -0.32 -19.83 -4.67
CA TRP A 173 -0.57 -18.77 -3.70
C TRP A 173 -2.02 -18.80 -3.18
N TYR A 174 -3.00 -18.95 -4.06
CA TYR A 174 -4.41 -18.97 -3.67
C TYR A 174 -4.75 -20.20 -2.84
N ASP A 175 -4.18 -21.37 -3.14
CA ASP A 175 -4.30 -22.59 -2.35
C ASP A 175 -3.84 -22.40 -0.87
N ALA A 176 -2.90 -21.47 -0.64
CA ALA A 176 -2.42 -21.14 0.71
C ALA A 176 -3.31 -20.11 1.41
N VAL A 177 -3.66 -19.02 0.73
CA VAL A 177 -4.29 -17.85 1.39
C VAL A 177 -5.82 -17.92 1.41
N CYS A 178 -6.45 -18.41 0.35
CA CYS A 178 -7.91 -18.43 0.25
C CYS A 178 -8.60 -19.29 1.32
N PRO A 179 -8.10 -20.49 1.71
CA PRO A 179 -8.71 -21.25 2.79
C PRO A 179 -8.70 -20.54 4.15
N ILE A 180 -7.69 -19.67 4.41
CA ILE A 180 -7.64 -18.85 5.61
C ILE A 180 -8.75 -17.78 5.54
N ILE A 181 -8.80 -17.03 4.44
CA ILE A 181 -9.79 -15.98 4.24
C ILE A 181 -11.21 -16.55 4.26
N ALA A 182 -11.42 -17.73 3.68
CA ALA A 182 -12.73 -18.38 3.60
C ALA A 182 -13.37 -18.63 4.96
N LYS A 183 -12.57 -18.95 6.01
CA LYS A 183 -13.06 -19.14 7.38
C LYS A 183 -13.67 -17.86 7.97
N HIS A 184 -13.20 -16.71 7.54
CA HIS A 184 -13.57 -15.40 8.05
C HIS A 184 -14.71 -14.72 7.27
N GLN A 185 -15.22 -15.33 6.19
CA GLN A 185 -16.33 -14.78 5.43
C GLN A 185 -17.61 -14.68 6.26
N ILE A 186 -18.38 -13.63 6.08
CA ILE A 186 -19.67 -13.46 6.78
C ILE A 186 -20.65 -14.61 6.49
N THR A 187 -20.51 -15.25 5.34
CA THR A 187 -21.27 -16.44 4.93
C THR A 187 -21.01 -17.67 5.81
N ARG A 188 -19.90 -17.67 6.57
CA ARG A 188 -19.53 -18.71 7.54
C ARG A 188 -19.84 -18.34 8.98
N LYS A 189 -20.42 -17.17 9.22
CA LYS A 189 -20.71 -16.61 10.55
C LYS A 189 -22.21 -16.45 10.77
N ALA A 190 -22.62 -16.28 12.02
CA ALA A 190 -23.99 -15.94 12.34
C ALA A 190 -24.38 -14.56 11.77
N PRO A 191 -25.66 -14.35 11.38
CA PRO A 191 -26.13 -13.05 10.95
C PRO A 191 -25.82 -11.94 11.96
N GLY A 192 -25.38 -10.78 11.44
CA GLY A 192 -24.99 -9.63 12.25
C GLY A 192 -23.57 -9.66 12.80
N GLN A 193 -22.83 -10.74 12.62
CA GLN A 193 -21.40 -10.80 12.96
C GLN A 193 -20.55 -10.28 11.81
N PRO A 194 -19.50 -9.48 12.10
CA PRO A 194 -18.59 -8.99 11.07
C PRO A 194 -17.68 -10.13 10.54
N GLY A 195 -17.09 -9.88 9.39
CA GLY A 195 -16.16 -10.77 8.73
C GLY A 195 -15.85 -10.26 7.33
N VAL A 196 -15.20 -11.08 6.53
CA VAL A 196 -14.88 -10.75 5.14
C VAL A 196 -16.17 -10.66 4.32
N ILE A 197 -16.36 -9.52 3.65
CA ILE A 197 -17.52 -9.23 2.80
C ILE A 197 -17.17 -9.17 1.32
N LEU A 198 -15.91 -8.90 0.97
CA LEU A 198 -15.46 -8.70 -0.39
C LEU A 198 -14.06 -9.27 -0.59
N PHE A 199 -13.81 -9.79 -1.77
CA PHE A 199 -12.53 -10.32 -2.19
C PHE A 199 -12.13 -9.71 -3.54
N GLN A 200 -11.03 -8.98 -3.58
CA GLN A 200 -10.50 -8.42 -4.82
C GLN A 200 -9.51 -9.38 -5.46
N ILE A 201 -9.66 -9.60 -6.75
CA ILE A 201 -8.67 -10.27 -7.59
C ILE A 201 -7.83 -9.22 -8.33
N GLU A 202 -6.51 -9.42 -8.39
CA GLU A 202 -5.58 -8.54 -9.11
C GLU A 202 -5.56 -7.09 -8.56
N ASN A 203 -4.80 -6.21 -9.18
CA ASN A 203 -4.76 -4.78 -8.85
C ASN A 203 -4.45 -3.93 -10.08
N GLU A 204 -5.32 -2.93 -10.39
CA GLU A 204 -5.12 -1.92 -11.44
C GLU A 204 -4.55 -2.51 -12.74
N TYR A 205 -5.20 -3.54 -13.25
CA TYR A 205 -4.69 -4.30 -14.39
C TYR A 205 -4.71 -3.51 -15.70
N ASP A 206 -5.39 -2.37 -15.74
CA ASP A 206 -5.38 -1.44 -16.88
C ASP A 206 -4.01 -0.78 -17.11
N PHE A 207 -3.16 -0.70 -16.09
CA PHE A 207 -1.77 -0.24 -16.25
C PHE A 207 -0.83 -1.29 -16.84
N TRP A 208 -1.28 -2.55 -17.00
CA TRP A 208 -0.44 -3.59 -17.56
C TRP A 208 -0.73 -3.83 -19.04
N PRO A 209 0.28 -3.76 -19.92
CA PRO A 209 0.07 -3.79 -21.38
C PRO A 209 -0.17 -5.23 -21.89
N MET A 210 -1.35 -5.80 -21.60
CA MET A 210 -1.77 -7.10 -22.10
C MET A 210 -2.93 -6.97 -23.09
N PRO A 211 -3.01 -7.85 -24.12
CA PRO A 211 -4.21 -7.98 -24.95
C PRO A 211 -5.43 -8.31 -24.11
N ASP A 212 -6.60 -7.84 -24.52
CA ASP A 212 -7.86 -8.04 -23.76
C ASP A 212 -8.19 -9.52 -23.55
N GLU A 213 -7.92 -10.38 -24.52
CA GLU A 213 -8.10 -11.84 -24.40
C GLU A 213 -7.24 -12.41 -23.25
N ALA A 214 -5.94 -12.10 -23.23
CA ALA A 214 -5.03 -12.55 -22.17
C ALA A 214 -5.43 -12.02 -20.80
N ARG A 215 -5.89 -10.75 -20.78
CA ARG A 215 -6.39 -10.10 -19.56
C ARG A 215 -7.62 -10.83 -19.01
N LEU A 216 -8.60 -11.14 -19.87
CA LEU A 216 -9.79 -11.87 -19.47
C LEU A 216 -9.50 -13.31 -19.04
N ASN A 217 -8.61 -14.02 -19.75
CA ASN A 217 -8.20 -15.38 -19.40
C ASN A 217 -7.54 -15.41 -18.02
N TYR A 218 -6.62 -14.49 -17.76
CA TYR A 218 -5.92 -14.35 -16.46
C TYR A 218 -6.90 -14.07 -15.30
N LEU A 219 -7.73 -13.03 -15.44
CA LEU A 219 -8.69 -12.67 -14.40
C LEU A 219 -9.73 -13.78 -14.17
N THR A 220 -10.11 -14.51 -15.25
CA THR A 220 -11.01 -15.67 -15.14
C THR A 220 -10.37 -16.80 -14.33
N ALA A 221 -9.09 -17.08 -14.58
CA ALA A 221 -8.36 -18.10 -13.83
C ALA A 221 -8.33 -17.74 -12.33
N LEU A 222 -7.96 -16.50 -11.98
CA LEU A 222 -7.96 -16.04 -10.59
C LEU A 222 -9.33 -16.14 -9.92
N ALA A 223 -10.40 -15.74 -10.63
CA ALA A 223 -11.76 -15.83 -10.10
C ALA A 223 -12.19 -17.28 -9.85
N ASN A 224 -11.85 -18.19 -10.77
CA ASN A 224 -12.16 -19.61 -10.64
C ASN A 224 -11.38 -20.26 -9.50
N ASP A 225 -10.08 -19.94 -9.36
CA ASP A 225 -9.24 -20.46 -8.28
C ASP A 225 -9.75 -19.98 -6.91
N ALA A 226 -10.06 -18.69 -6.76
CA ALA A 226 -10.67 -18.16 -5.54
C ALA A 226 -11.97 -18.90 -5.18
N ARG A 227 -12.84 -19.16 -6.15
CA ARG A 227 -14.10 -19.91 -5.94
C ARG A 227 -13.84 -21.36 -5.56
N ALA A 228 -12.88 -22.02 -6.23
CA ALA A 228 -12.49 -23.40 -5.93
C ALA A 228 -11.95 -23.55 -4.50
N ASP A 229 -11.25 -22.54 -4.00
CA ASP A 229 -10.66 -22.52 -2.67
C ASP A 229 -11.61 -21.96 -1.58
N GLY A 230 -12.91 -21.84 -1.91
CA GLY A 230 -13.98 -21.60 -0.93
C GLY A 230 -14.36 -20.14 -0.73
N ILE A 231 -13.91 -19.22 -1.57
CA ILE A 231 -14.38 -17.83 -1.53
C ILE A 231 -15.78 -17.74 -2.13
N ASP A 232 -16.78 -17.37 -1.35
CA ASP A 232 -18.19 -17.29 -1.75
C ASP A 232 -18.80 -15.88 -1.62
N VAL A 233 -18.11 -14.94 -0.98
CA VAL A 233 -18.48 -13.51 -1.01
C VAL A 233 -18.28 -12.90 -2.41
N PRO A 234 -18.88 -11.75 -2.73
CA PRO A 234 -18.70 -11.10 -4.02
C PRO A 234 -17.22 -10.82 -4.35
N LEU A 235 -16.86 -11.05 -5.63
CA LEU A 235 -15.54 -10.74 -6.17
C LEU A 235 -15.57 -9.38 -6.87
N LEU A 236 -14.47 -8.65 -6.75
CA LEU A 236 -14.28 -7.36 -7.42
C LEU A 236 -12.90 -7.24 -8.08
N THR A 237 -12.80 -6.28 -9.00
CA THR A 237 -11.55 -5.75 -9.55
C THR A 237 -11.50 -4.25 -9.35
N CYS A 238 -10.32 -3.64 -9.34
CA CYS A 238 -10.17 -2.19 -9.36
C CYS A 238 -9.49 -1.71 -10.65
N TRP A 239 -9.91 -0.54 -11.11
CA TRP A 239 -9.45 0.07 -12.35
C TRP A 239 -9.27 1.58 -12.18
N THR A 240 -8.37 2.16 -12.94
CA THR A 240 -8.20 3.62 -12.97
C THR A 240 -8.91 4.26 -14.15
N LYS A 241 -8.87 3.63 -15.32
CA LYS A 241 -9.42 4.19 -16.58
C LYS A 241 -10.23 3.21 -17.41
N VAL A 242 -9.93 1.92 -17.33
CA VAL A 242 -10.58 0.88 -18.13
C VAL A 242 -11.54 0.09 -17.26
N VAL A 243 -12.81 0.10 -17.59
CA VAL A 243 -13.88 -0.63 -16.90
C VAL A 243 -14.48 -1.66 -17.84
N ARG A 244 -14.65 -2.90 -17.35
CA ARG A 244 -15.21 -3.99 -18.17
C ARG A 244 -16.72 -4.08 -18.09
N GLY A 245 -17.23 -3.86 -16.88
CA GLY A 245 -18.61 -4.10 -16.52
C GLY A 245 -18.90 -5.49 -15.97
N LEU A 246 -19.90 -5.56 -15.10
CA LEU A 246 -20.28 -6.74 -14.31
C LEU A 246 -20.71 -7.95 -15.17
N LYS A 247 -21.32 -7.72 -16.33
CA LYS A 247 -21.85 -8.78 -17.22
C LYS A 247 -20.89 -9.15 -18.36
N SER A 248 -19.67 -8.64 -18.34
CA SER A 248 -18.73 -8.84 -19.45
C SER A 248 -18.09 -10.21 -19.45
N GLY A 249 -18.24 -10.94 -20.56
CA GLY A 249 -17.49 -12.14 -20.90
C GLY A 249 -17.40 -13.21 -19.80
N PRO A 250 -16.28 -13.92 -19.72
CA PRO A 250 -16.08 -14.99 -18.75
C PRO A 250 -16.00 -14.52 -17.29
N LEU A 251 -15.77 -13.24 -17.04
CA LEU A 251 -15.76 -12.65 -15.69
C LEU A 251 -17.13 -12.18 -15.22
N ARG A 252 -18.20 -12.72 -15.75
CA ARG A 252 -19.56 -12.44 -15.29
C ARG A 252 -19.67 -12.64 -13.78
N GLY A 253 -20.19 -11.63 -13.06
CA GLY A 253 -20.35 -11.68 -11.60
C GLY A 253 -19.17 -11.13 -10.79
N VAL A 254 -18.13 -10.66 -11.47
CA VAL A 254 -17.04 -9.87 -10.83
C VAL A 254 -17.30 -8.41 -11.17
N PHE A 255 -17.63 -7.58 -10.19
CA PHE A 255 -17.92 -6.17 -10.44
C PHE A 255 -16.65 -5.31 -10.41
N ASP A 256 -16.67 -4.23 -11.16
CA ASP A 256 -15.56 -3.30 -11.26
C ASP A 256 -15.72 -2.16 -10.28
N CYS A 257 -14.60 -1.74 -9.68
CA CYS A 257 -14.48 -0.53 -8.86
C CYS A 257 -13.49 0.44 -9.51
N THR A 258 -13.47 1.68 -9.04
CA THR A 258 -12.54 2.72 -9.52
C THR A 258 -11.61 3.17 -8.40
N ASN A 259 -10.42 3.65 -8.79
CA ASN A 259 -9.43 4.26 -7.92
C ASN A 259 -9.25 5.73 -8.28
N PHE A 260 -9.15 6.63 -7.29
CA PHE A 260 -9.10 8.08 -7.52
C PHE A 260 -7.99 8.76 -6.72
N TYR A 261 -7.09 9.42 -7.45
CA TYR A 261 -5.97 10.21 -6.91
C TYR A 261 -5.90 11.61 -7.55
N PRO A 262 -6.98 12.41 -7.49
CA PRO A 262 -7.11 13.65 -8.28
C PRO A 262 -6.38 14.85 -7.67
N ARG A 263 -5.99 14.81 -6.39
CA ARG A 263 -5.51 15.97 -5.64
C ARG A 263 -6.51 17.14 -5.77
N LEU A 264 -6.10 18.24 -6.41
CA LEU A 264 -6.93 19.46 -6.58
C LEU A 264 -7.77 19.47 -7.85
N LYS A 265 -7.91 18.37 -8.59
CA LYS A 265 -8.66 18.29 -9.86
C LYS A 265 -9.79 17.26 -9.78
N ILE A 266 -10.59 17.34 -8.73
CA ILE A 266 -11.57 16.30 -8.40
C ILE A 266 -12.57 16.11 -9.55
N GLU A 267 -13.28 17.17 -9.99
CA GLU A 267 -14.28 17.02 -11.04
C GLU A 267 -13.66 16.52 -12.35
N HIS A 268 -12.51 17.08 -12.73
CA HIS A 268 -11.84 16.72 -13.98
C HIS A 268 -11.42 15.25 -14.02
N ASP A 269 -10.86 14.71 -12.93
CA ASP A 269 -10.25 13.37 -12.92
C ASP A 269 -11.24 12.29 -12.49
N VAL A 270 -12.28 12.61 -11.71
CA VAL A 270 -13.21 11.64 -11.10
C VAL A 270 -14.49 11.45 -11.93
N LYS A 271 -15.11 12.55 -12.40
CA LYS A 271 -16.40 12.52 -13.09
C LYS A 271 -16.43 11.60 -14.33
N PRO A 272 -15.45 11.65 -15.24
CA PRO A 272 -15.47 10.80 -16.43
C PRO A 272 -15.48 9.31 -16.11
N GLU A 273 -14.74 8.90 -15.07
CA GLU A 273 -14.63 7.49 -14.70
C GLU A 273 -15.89 6.99 -13.97
N ILE A 274 -16.53 7.83 -13.14
CA ILE A 274 -17.84 7.52 -12.54
C ILE A 274 -18.91 7.32 -13.64
N VAL A 275 -18.98 8.22 -14.61
CA VAL A 275 -19.93 8.13 -15.72
C VAL A 275 -19.71 6.84 -16.50
N LYS A 276 -18.46 6.51 -16.78
CA LYS A 276 -18.08 5.30 -17.51
C LYS A 276 -18.42 4.02 -16.71
N LEU A 277 -18.08 3.98 -15.41
CA LEU A 277 -18.40 2.85 -14.54
C LEU A 277 -19.90 2.59 -14.51
N ARG A 278 -20.71 3.64 -14.31
CA ARG A 278 -22.18 3.54 -14.31
C ARG A 278 -22.73 3.04 -15.64
N ALA A 279 -22.15 3.48 -16.75
CA ALA A 279 -22.60 3.05 -18.09
C ALA A 279 -22.25 1.58 -18.37
N GLN A 280 -21.12 1.07 -17.85
CA GLN A 280 -20.68 -0.30 -18.08
C GLN A 280 -21.35 -1.34 -17.16
N GLN A 281 -21.80 -0.94 -15.98
CA GLN A 281 -22.46 -1.82 -15.01
C GLN A 281 -23.62 -1.11 -14.28
N PRO A 282 -24.72 -0.79 -15.01
CA PRO A 282 -25.84 -0.01 -14.45
C PRO A 282 -26.55 -0.76 -13.32
N GLU A 283 -26.42 -2.08 -13.24
CA GLU A 283 -27.00 -2.92 -12.19
C GLU A 283 -26.16 -3.04 -10.91
N ALA A 284 -24.92 -2.52 -10.91
CA ALA A 284 -24.06 -2.52 -9.73
C ALA A 284 -23.94 -1.12 -9.11
N LEU A 285 -23.63 -1.09 -7.83
CA LEU A 285 -23.33 0.16 -7.13
C LEU A 285 -22.09 0.85 -7.70
N LEU A 286 -21.93 2.13 -7.43
CA LEU A 286 -20.64 2.81 -7.56
C LEU A 286 -19.81 2.52 -6.33
N ALA A 287 -18.55 2.13 -6.55
CA ALA A 287 -17.63 1.74 -5.49
C ALA A 287 -16.21 2.22 -5.80
N THR A 288 -15.57 2.79 -4.80
CA THR A 288 -14.18 3.24 -4.85
C THR A 288 -13.33 2.40 -3.91
N THR A 289 -12.41 1.61 -4.47
CA THR A 289 -11.48 0.76 -3.70
C THR A 289 -10.24 1.50 -3.24
N GLU A 290 -9.89 2.61 -3.88
CA GLU A 290 -8.81 3.48 -3.46
C GLU A 290 -9.20 4.94 -3.67
N LEU A 291 -9.75 5.55 -2.62
CA LEU A 291 -9.96 6.99 -2.55
C LEU A 291 -8.75 7.63 -1.87
N GLN A 292 -8.17 8.65 -2.49
CA GLN A 292 -6.92 9.26 -2.05
C GLN A 292 -6.94 9.65 -0.56
N GLY A 293 -6.23 8.90 0.27
CA GLY A 293 -6.02 9.17 1.68
C GLY A 293 -4.74 9.97 1.96
N GLY A 294 -3.88 10.12 0.97
CA GLY A 294 -2.58 10.79 1.04
C GLY A 294 -1.73 10.50 -0.19
N TRP A 295 -0.40 10.43 -0.03
CA TRP A 295 0.53 10.04 -1.09
C TRP A 295 1.88 9.57 -0.52
N PHE A 296 2.51 8.63 -1.19
CA PHE A 296 3.82 8.10 -0.81
C PHE A 296 4.97 9.07 -1.11
N ALA A 297 6.15 8.74 -0.59
CA ALA A 297 7.39 9.48 -0.79
C ALA A 297 8.45 8.62 -1.49
N GLU A 298 9.25 9.24 -2.34
CA GLU A 298 10.33 8.60 -3.09
C GLU A 298 11.70 9.12 -2.66
N VAL A 299 12.73 8.30 -2.81
CA VAL A 299 14.15 8.66 -2.60
C VAL A 299 14.52 9.90 -3.44
N GLY A 300 15.08 10.91 -2.79
CA GLY A 300 15.42 12.19 -3.41
C GLY A 300 14.22 13.11 -3.72
N GLY A 301 13.01 12.70 -3.32
CA GLY A 301 11.78 13.46 -3.50
C GLY A 301 11.37 14.31 -2.30
N LYS A 302 10.07 14.38 -2.02
CA LYS A 302 9.48 15.06 -0.88
C LYS A 302 8.85 14.04 0.07
N LEU A 303 8.86 14.32 1.37
CA LEU A 303 8.09 13.55 2.34
C LEU A 303 6.58 13.66 2.08
N SER A 304 5.81 12.70 2.54
CA SER A 304 4.37 12.59 2.29
C SER A 304 3.62 13.88 2.65
N TYR A 305 3.85 14.43 3.84
CA TYR A 305 3.21 15.67 4.32
C TYR A 305 3.68 16.95 3.60
N GLN A 306 4.73 16.88 2.79
CA GLN A 306 5.22 17.99 1.95
C GLN A 306 4.64 17.94 0.53
N GLN A 307 3.82 16.94 0.21
CA GLN A 307 3.20 16.80 -1.10
C GLN A 307 2.11 17.86 -1.29
N PRO A 308 2.03 18.52 -2.46
CA PRO A 308 0.99 19.51 -2.69
C PRO A 308 -0.38 18.88 -2.94
N GLY A 309 -1.44 19.56 -2.53
CA GLY A 309 -2.81 19.18 -2.81
C GLY A 309 -3.36 18.04 -1.97
N LEU A 310 -2.79 17.84 -0.78
CA LEU A 310 -3.24 16.87 0.22
C LEU A 310 -3.55 17.61 1.52
N SER A 311 -4.75 18.13 1.66
CA SER A 311 -5.21 18.83 2.87
C SER A 311 -6.39 18.13 3.51
N ALA A 312 -6.71 18.51 4.74
CA ALA A 312 -7.92 18.03 5.41
C ALA A 312 -9.20 18.43 4.66
N ALA A 313 -9.22 19.62 4.03
CA ALA A 313 -10.34 20.05 3.20
C ALA A 313 -10.43 19.22 1.90
N GLU A 314 -9.27 18.83 1.32
CA GLU A 314 -9.24 18.02 0.11
C GLU A 314 -9.85 16.64 0.34
N ILE A 315 -9.45 15.93 1.39
CA ILE A 315 -9.98 14.59 1.68
C ILE A 315 -11.50 14.63 1.91
N GLN A 316 -12.03 15.66 2.59
CA GLN A 316 -13.46 15.84 2.75
C GLN A 316 -14.16 16.15 1.43
N ASN A 317 -13.59 17.05 0.61
CA ASN A 317 -14.18 17.45 -0.66
C ASN A 317 -14.23 16.28 -1.65
N LEU A 318 -13.15 15.53 -1.77
CA LEU A 318 -13.09 14.34 -2.62
C LEU A 318 -14.13 13.30 -2.16
N THR A 319 -14.23 13.05 -0.86
CA THR A 319 -15.19 12.10 -0.31
C THR A 319 -16.64 12.53 -0.59
N LEU A 320 -16.98 13.78 -0.30
CA LEU A 320 -18.33 14.28 -0.57
C LEU A 320 -18.63 14.32 -2.07
N TYR A 321 -17.60 14.51 -2.92
CA TYR A 321 -17.77 14.47 -4.37
C TYR A 321 -18.17 13.07 -4.88
N VAL A 322 -17.50 12.01 -4.44
CA VAL A 322 -17.89 10.66 -4.84
C VAL A 322 -19.25 10.28 -4.28
N TRP A 323 -19.57 10.70 -3.04
CA TRP A 323 -20.89 10.48 -2.44
C TRP A 323 -22.02 11.22 -3.15
N GLN A 324 -21.81 12.48 -3.57
CA GLN A 324 -22.84 13.20 -4.35
C GLN A 324 -23.15 12.53 -5.69
N ASN A 325 -22.19 11.80 -6.26
CA ASN A 325 -22.34 11.07 -7.50
C ASN A 325 -22.84 9.63 -7.34
N GLY A 326 -23.16 9.21 -6.11
CA GLY A 326 -23.78 7.92 -5.82
C GLY A 326 -22.83 6.79 -5.42
N ASP A 327 -21.56 7.10 -5.09
CA ASP A 327 -20.68 6.13 -4.46
C ASP A 327 -21.22 5.75 -3.06
N THR A 328 -21.31 4.46 -2.80
CA THR A 328 -21.83 3.90 -1.54
C THR A 328 -20.90 2.86 -0.93
N MET A 329 -19.73 2.70 -1.52
CA MET A 329 -18.62 1.95 -0.99
C MET A 329 -17.33 2.73 -1.21
N THR A 330 -16.85 3.39 -0.16
CA THR A 330 -15.62 4.21 -0.19
C THR A 330 -14.56 3.58 0.67
N ASN A 331 -13.38 3.33 0.12
CA ASN A 331 -12.19 2.85 0.84
C ASN A 331 -11.02 3.83 0.69
N TYR A 332 -10.55 4.41 1.80
CA TYR A 332 -9.38 5.30 1.75
C TYR A 332 -8.08 4.53 1.58
N TYR A 333 -7.28 4.93 0.63
CA TYR A 333 -5.92 4.44 0.44
C TYR A 333 -4.91 5.59 0.64
N MET A 334 -4.12 5.63 1.71
CA MET A 334 -4.19 4.81 2.93
C MET A 334 -5.06 5.48 3.98
N LEU A 335 -5.71 4.69 4.84
CA LEU A 335 -6.28 5.19 6.09
C LEU A 335 -5.24 5.15 7.21
N PHE A 336 -4.53 4.05 7.35
CA PHE A 336 -3.32 3.92 8.17
C PHE A 336 -2.11 3.81 7.26
N GLY A 337 -1.14 4.70 7.43
CA GLY A 337 0.06 4.72 6.60
C GLY A 337 0.92 3.47 6.75
N GLY A 338 1.70 3.41 7.80
CA GLY A 338 2.61 2.29 8.10
C GLY A 338 4.05 2.52 7.65
N THR A 339 4.87 1.51 7.81
CA THR A 339 6.31 1.56 7.56
C THR A 339 6.77 0.34 6.76
N ASN A 340 7.55 0.55 5.72
CA ASN A 340 8.22 -0.51 4.97
C ASN A 340 9.50 -0.90 5.74
N PHE A 341 9.35 -1.60 6.86
CA PHE A 341 10.50 -2.07 7.64
C PHE A 341 11.41 -2.97 6.81
N ASP A 342 12.60 -3.27 7.31
CA ASP A 342 13.61 -4.05 6.60
C ASP A 342 13.90 -3.46 5.20
N ASP A 343 13.83 -4.27 4.19
CA ASP A 343 14.09 -3.95 2.79
C ASP A 343 12.84 -4.05 1.89
N TRP A 344 11.65 -3.91 2.49
CA TRP A 344 10.38 -4.11 1.80
C TRP A 344 9.88 -2.92 0.97
N ALA A 345 10.54 -1.76 1.06
CA ALA A 345 10.20 -0.62 0.20
C ALA A 345 10.44 -0.97 -1.28
N GLY A 346 9.42 -0.85 -2.11
CA GLY A 346 9.52 -1.15 -3.54
C GLY A 346 10.35 -0.12 -4.31
N GLY A 347 11.43 -0.56 -4.92
CA GLY A 347 12.22 0.23 -5.87
C GLY A 347 12.71 1.58 -5.34
N LYS A 348 12.01 2.66 -5.69
CA LYS A 348 12.41 4.03 -5.32
C LYS A 348 11.77 4.56 -4.05
N ASN A 349 10.90 3.80 -3.41
CA ASN A 349 10.19 4.28 -2.25
C ASN A 349 11.11 4.34 -1.03
N ILE A 350 10.83 5.29 -0.13
CA ILE A 350 11.52 5.35 1.16
C ILE A 350 10.91 4.35 2.14
N THR A 351 11.58 4.17 3.29
CA THR A 351 11.09 3.29 4.34
C THR A 351 9.75 3.74 4.91
N SER A 352 9.58 5.02 5.20
CA SER A 352 8.30 5.54 5.68
C SER A 352 7.22 5.40 4.61
N TYR A 353 6.15 4.74 4.98
CA TYR A 353 4.89 4.71 4.23
C TYR A 353 3.80 5.46 5.00
N ASP A 354 4.20 6.52 5.70
CA ASP A 354 3.31 7.42 6.44
C ASP A 354 2.13 7.89 5.60
N TYR A 355 2.37 8.13 4.31
CA TYR A 355 1.39 8.48 3.29
C TYR A 355 0.70 9.83 3.56
N ASP A 356 1.03 10.53 4.64
CA ASP A 356 0.22 11.60 5.22
C ASP A 356 -1.23 11.14 5.45
N ALA A 357 -1.38 9.88 5.82
CA ALA A 357 -2.67 9.24 6.02
C ALA A 357 -3.40 9.84 7.24
N PRO A 358 -4.74 9.69 7.34
CA PRO A 358 -5.49 10.08 8.54
C PRO A 358 -4.93 9.50 9.84
N ILE A 359 -4.46 8.25 9.83
CA ILE A 359 -3.70 7.63 10.92
C ILE A 359 -2.28 7.43 10.39
N ARG A 360 -1.31 8.10 11.00
CA ARG A 360 0.07 8.12 10.56
C ARG A 360 0.80 6.81 10.88
N GLU A 361 2.02 6.61 10.33
CA GLU A 361 2.80 5.38 10.54
C GLU A 361 3.03 5.03 12.01
N ASP A 362 3.19 6.06 12.87
CA ASP A 362 3.36 5.92 14.31
C ASP A 362 2.03 5.79 15.08
N GLY A 363 0.89 5.97 14.40
CA GLY A 363 -0.45 5.90 14.96
C GLY A 363 -1.01 7.23 15.44
N SER A 364 -0.24 8.30 15.34
CA SER A 364 -0.74 9.64 15.64
C SER A 364 -1.79 10.08 14.65
N VAL A 365 -2.63 11.03 15.06
CA VAL A 365 -3.78 11.52 14.32
C VAL A 365 -3.79 13.04 14.30
N GLY A 366 -4.38 13.63 13.26
CA GLY A 366 -4.42 15.09 13.08
C GLY A 366 -5.69 15.54 12.34
N ASP A 367 -5.61 16.70 11.67
CA ASP A 367 -6.73 17.32 10.97
C ASP A 367 -7.42 16.39 9.96
N ARG A 368 -6.66 15.57 9.25
CA ARG A 368 -7.21 14.63 8.28
C ARG A 368 -8.02 13.53 8.95
N TYR A 369 -7.58 13.06 10.13
CA TYR A 369 -8.33 12.11 10.94
C TYR A 369 -9.64 12.72 11.44
N GLN A 370 -9.63 13.97 11.92
CA GLN A 370 -10.86 14.67 12.30
C GLN A 370 -11.88 14.72 11.15
N ARG A 371 -11.42 14.96 9.92
CA ARG A 371 -12.33 14.98 8.75
C ARG A 371 -12.95 13.62 8.49
N VAL A 372 -12.17 12.54 8.49
CA VAL A 372 -12.75 11.21 8.31
C VAL A 372 -13.64 10.79 9.48
N GLN A 373 -13.35 11.26 10.70
CA GLN A 373 -14.21 11.04 11.87
C GLN A 373 -15.56 11.78 11.75
N MET A 374 -15.57 13.03 11.29
CA MET A 374 -16.78 13.80 10.98
C MET A 374 -17.62 13.10 9.91
N LEU A 375 -16.99 12.63 8.83
CA LEU A 375 -17.64 11.87 7.77
C LEU A 375 -18.17 10.52 8.27
N GLY A 376 -17.41 9.82 9.12
CA GLY A 376 -17.86 8.58 9.76
C GLY A 376 -19.09 8.78 10.67
N ALA A 377 -19.13 9.89 11.39
CA ALA A 377 -20.34 10.26 12.17
C ALA A 377 -21.55 10.50 11.26
N MET A 378 -21.35 11.17 10.12
CA MET A 378 -22.40 11.36 9.12
C MET A 378 -22.90 10.01 8.55
N ILE A 379 -22.01 9.08 8.23
CA ILE A 379 -22.42 7.77 7.73
C ILE A 379 -23.13 6.93 8.79
N ARG A 380 -22.74 7.01 10.05
CA ARG A 380 -23.46 6.32 11.14
C ARG A 380 -24.91 6.79 11.27
N GLU A 381 -25.16 8.10 11.07
CA GLU A 381 -26.50 8.70 11.21
C GLU A 381 -27.32 8.60 9.93
N HIS A 382 -26.72 8.85 8.78
CA HIS A 382 -27.39 9.02 7.50
C HIS A 382 -27.08 7.92 6.47
N GLY A 383 -26.13 7.04 6.73
CA GLY A 383 -25.58 6.12 5.72
C GLY A 383 -26.63 5.23 5.05
N ALA A 384 -27.52 4.62 5.83
CA ALA A 384 -28.57 3.76 5.26
C ALA A 384 -29.53 4.52 4.32
N LYS A 385 -29.89 5.78 4.66
CA LYS A 385 -30.72 6.63 3.80
C LYS A 385 -29.95 7.11 2.57
N LEU A 386 -28.72 7.56 2.78
CA LEU A 386 -27.87 8.05 1.69
C LEU A 386 -27.51 6.92 0.71
N ALA A 387 -27.39 5.69 1.19
CA ALA A 387 -27.15 4.53 0.34
C ALA A 387 -28.25 4.33 -0.72
N ARG A 388 -29.51 4.61 -0.37
CA ARG A 388 -30.68 4.50 -1.25
C ARG A 388 -31.13 5.84 -1.86
N ALA A 389 -30.36 6.91 -1.69
CA ALA A 389 -30.72 8.20 -2.24
C ALA A 389 -30.36 8.29 -3.73
N ASP A 390 -31.27 8.84 -4.52
CA ASP A 390 -31.09 9.07 -5.95
C ASP A 390 -30.62 10.50 -6.24
N ALA A 391 -29.83 10.67 -7.30
CA ALA A 391 -29.49 11.98 -7.79
C ALA A 391 -30.74 12.68 -8.34
N VAL A 392 -30.91 13.94 -7.96
CA VAL A 392 -32.03 14.77 -8.42
C VAL A 392 -31.50 15.83 -9.39
N GLU A 393 -32.14 15.95 -10.54
CA GLU A 393 -31.85 17.06 -11.44
C GLU A 393 -32.39 18.36 -10.86
N ILE A 394 -31.48 19.24 -10.48
CA ILE A 394 -31.80 20.55 -9.93
C ILE A 394 -31.46 21.65 -10.93
N THR A 395 -32.26 22.71 -10.93
CA THR A 395 -31.90 23.99 -11.53
C THR A 395 -31.65 24.97 -10.39
N GLY A 396 -30.53 25.65 -10.42
CA GLY A 396 -30.20 26.59 -9.34
C GLY A 396 -28.75 27.06 -9.49
N ALA A 397 -28.40 28.05 -8.72
CA ALA A 397 -27.04 28.58 -8.72
C ALA A 397 -26.68 29.08 -7.32
N ALA A 398 -25.39 29.00 -7.01
CA ALA A 398 -24.78 29.78 -5.96
C ALA A 398 -24.50 31.21 -6.48
N SER A 399 -24.44 32.16 -5.58
CA SER A 399 -24.05 33.56 -5.90
C SER A 399 -22.57 33.65 -6.37
N ASP A 400 -21.75 32.69 -6.00
CA ASP A 400 -20.38 32.52 -6.47
C ASP A 400 -20.33 31.40 -7.51
N LYS A 401 -19.83 31.69 -8.71
CA LYS A 401 -19.72 30.75 -9.83
C LYS A 401 -18.75 29.59 -9.59
N ASP A 402 -17.82 29.73 -8.63
CA ASP A 402 -16.85 28.70 -8.23
C ASP A 402 -17.47 27.70 -7.25
N VAL A 403 -18.75 27.82 -6.91
CA VAL A 403 -19.47 26.91 -6.00
C VAL A 403 -20.44 26.06 -6.79
N GLU A 404 -20.24 24.75 -6.68
CA GLU A 404 -21.05 23.70 -7.29
C GLU A 404 -22.15 23.24 -6.31
N LEU A 405 -23.32 22.94 -6.86
CA LEU A 405 -24.48 22.39 -6.15
C LEU A 405 -24.89 21.06 -6.77
N ALA A 406 -25.19 20.07 -5.93
CA ALA A 406 -25.79 18.80 -6.34
C ALA A 406 -26.80 18.35 -5.28
N GLU A 407 -27.77 17.52 -5.64
CA GLU A 407 -28.75 16.98 -4.70
C GLU A 407 -28.90 15.49 -4.86
N ARG A 408 -28.97 14.79 -3.73
CA ARG A 408 -29.47 13.41 -3.63
C ARG A 408 -30.71 13.38 -2.73
N ARG A 409 -31.70 12.57 -3.10
CA ARG A 409 -32.94 12.42 -2.34
C ARG A 409 -33.16 10.98 -1.93
N ALA A 410 -33.34 10.76 -0.65
CA ALA A 410 -33.66 9.45 -0.10
C ALA A 410 -35.14 9.09 -0.35
N GLN A 411 -35.46 7.81 -0.26
CA GLN A 411 -36.83 7.28 -0.52
C GLN A 411 -37.86 7.83 0.45
N ASP A 412 -37.46 8.21 1.67
CA ASP A 412 -38.34 8.85 2.67
C ASP A 412 -38.62 10.34 2.39
N GLY A 413 -38.01 10.89 1.33
CA GLY A 413 -38.11 12.30 0.97
C GLY A 413 -37.05 13.20 1.61
N SER A 414 -36.15 12.66 2.43
CA SER A 414 -35.00 13.40 2.96
C SER A 414 -34.10 13.89 1.82
N ARG A 415 -33.55 15.08 1.94
CA ARG A 415 -32.74 15.73 0.91
C ARG A 415 -31.33 16.00 1.42
N TYR A 416 -30.35 15.72 0.56
CA TYR A 416 -28.93 15.98 0.79
C TYR A 416 -28.44 16.91 -0.31
N ILE A 417 -28.28 18.21 0.00
CA ILE A 417 -27.81 19.23 -0.94
C ILE A 417 -26.31 19.43 -0.70
N PHE A 418 -25.49 18.97 -1.63
CA PHE A 418 -24.04 19.11 -1.60
C PHE A 418 -23.66 20.49 -2.11
N VAL A 419 -22.76 21.15 -1.38
CA VAL A 419 -22.24 22.50 -1.67
C VAL A 419 -20.73 22.44 -1.59
N ARG A 420 -20.02 22.67 -2.69
CA ARG A 420 -18.57 22.49 -2.76
C ARG A 420 -17.86 23.49 -3.65
N THR A 421 -16.56 23.66 -3.44
CA THR A 421 -15.71 24.48 -4.31
C THR A 421 -14.33 23.81 -4.53
N GLU A 422 -13.82 23.87 -5.75
CA GLU A 422 -12.41 23.52 -6.05
C GLU A 422 -11.46 24.73 -5.99
N ASN A 423 -11.96 25.88 -5.56
CA ASN A 423 -11.11 27.04 -5.36
C ASN A 423 -10.33 26.92 -4.05
N ASN A 424 -9.02 26.69 -4.16
CA ASN A 424 -8.12 26.49 -3.02
C ASN A 424 -7.41 27.78 -2.55
N LYS A 425 -7.76 28.96 -3.10
CA LYS A 425 -7.06 30.23 -2.81
C LYS A 425 -7.69 31.02 -1.69
N ALA A 426 -9.02 30.96 -1.57
CA ALA A 426 -9.74 31.74 -0.58
C ALA A 426 -11.07 31.08 -0.18
N PRO A 427 -11.58 31.33 1.01
CA PRO A 427 -12.90 30.87 1.42
C PRO A 427 -14.00 31.44 0.53
N ARG A 428 -15.13 30.74 0.43
CA ARG A 428 -16.31 31.14 -0.32
C ARG A 428 -17.50 31.33 0.61
N ALA A 429 -18.21 32.42 0.48
CA ALA A 429 -19.45 32.66 1.22
C ALA A 429 -20.46 33.39 0.32
N GLY A 430 -21.72 33.07 0.49
CA GLY A 430 -22.78 33.66 -0.32
C GLY A 430 -24.12 33.00 -0.09
N THR A 431 -25.04 33.21 -1.01
CA THR A 431 -26.35 32.58 -1.05
C THR A 431 -26.44 31.59 -2.18
N ALA A 432 -27.23 30.55 -1.99
CA ALA A 432 -27.54 29.58 -3.04
C ALA A 432 -29.04 29.32 -3.09
N THR A 433 -29.54 28.98 -4.27
CA THR A 433 -30.93 28.57 -4.45
C THR A 433 -30.96 27.29 -5.28
N VAL A 434 -31.55 26.26 -4.77
CA VAL A 434 -31.83 25.01 -5.50
C VAL A 434 -33.32 25.02 -5.86
N LYS A 435 -33.64 24.80 -7.14
CA LYS A 435 -35.01 24.72 -7.65
C LYS A 435 -35.30 23.36 -8.21
N GLU A 436 -36.42 22.81 -7.86
CA GLU A 436 -36.91 21.54 -8.42
C GLU A 436 -37.80 21.79 -9.65
N LYS A 437 -38.07 20.69 -10.38
CA LYS A 437 -38.96 20.73 -11.58
C LYS A 437 -40.41 21.17 -11.27
N ASP A 438 -40.87 20.92 -10.04
CA ASP A 438 -42.22 21.32 -9.58
C ASP A 438 -42.30 22.80 -9.16
N GLY A 439 -41.17 23.53 -9.22
CA GLY A 439 -41.07 24.92 -8.83
C GLY A 439 -40.72 25.18 -7.36
N THR A 440 -40.61 24.15 -6.53
CA THR A 440 -40.11 24.26 -5.15
C THR A 440 -38.72 24.84 -5.14
N ALA A 441 -38.49 25.91 -4.40
CA ALA A 441 -37.19 26.58 -4.28
C ALA A 441 -36.72 26.58 -2.83
N ILE A 442 -35.45 26.20 -2.62
CA ILE A 442 -34.79 26.24 -1.32
C ILE A 442 -33.64 27.22 -1.43
N ALA A 443 -33.72 28.30 -0.64
CA ALA A 443 -32.67 29.29 -0.55
C ALA A 443 -31.93 29.15 0.80
N PHE A 444 -30.58 29.24 0.76
CA PHE A 444 -29.75 29.14 1.95
C PHE A 444 -28.46 29.93 1.79
N ASP A 445 -27.88 30.31 2.92
CA ASP A 445 -26.53 30.89 2.98
C ASP A 445 -25.50 29.77 3.17
N TYR A 446 -24.32 29.91 2.55
CA TYR A 446 -23.21 29.00 2.72
C TYR A 446 -21.92 29.71 3.07
N LYS A 447 -21.03 29.00 3.76
CA LYS A 447 -19.67 29.45 4.04
C LYS A 447 -18.74 28.23 3.94
N LEU A 448 -17.84 28.28 2.96
CA LEU A 448 -16.86 27.22 2.67
C LEU A 448 -15.43 27.73 2.95
N GLU A 449 -14.61 26.91 3.55
CA GLU A 449 -13.16 27.12 3.58
C GLU A 449 -12.56 26.98 2.16
N PRO A 450 -11.31 27.35 1.92
CA PRO A 450 -10.64 27.08 0.65
C PRO A 450 -10.69 25.57 0.33
N PHE A 451 -11.11 25.22 -0.89
CA PHE A 451 -11.36 23.84 -1.32
C PHE A 451 -12.41 23.10 -0.47
N GLY A 452 -13.30 23.84 0.18
CA GLY A 452 -14.25 23.31 1.14
C GLY A 452 -15.48 22.68 0.51
N SER A 453 -16.16 21.83 1.29
CA SER A 453 -17.41 21.17 0.93
C SER A 453 -18.28 20.91 2.15
N MET A 454 -19.59 20.93 1.97
CA MET A 454 -20.61 20.69 3.01
C MET A 454 -21.86 20.06 2.39
N VAL A 455 -22.73 19.53 3.22
CA VAL A 455 -24.04 19.01 2.81
C VAL A 455 -25.12 19.63 3.69
N LEU A 456 -26.12 20.27 3.08
CA LEU A 456 -27.34 20.68 3.78
C LEU A 456 -28.32 19.50 3.75
N TYR A 457 -28.54 18.91 4.92
CA TYR A 457 -29.57 17.88 5.10
C TYR A 457 -30.91 18.52 5.46
N LEU A 458 -31.97 18.11 4.77
CA LEU A 458 -33.33 18.49 5.06
C LEU A 458 -34.18 17.24 5.32
N PRO A 459 -34.86 17.16 6.49
CA PRO A 459 -35.78 16.07 6.77
C PRO A 459 -36.95 15.99 5.77
N PRO A 460 -37.72 14.91 5.73
CA PRO A 460 -38.85 14.75 4.82
C PRO A 460 -39.89 15.92 4.99
N GLY A 461 -40.28 16.52 3.85
CA GLY A 461 -41.27 17.59 3.80
C GLY A 461 -40.76 18.97 4.24
N VAL A 462 -39.50 19.10 4.68
CA VAL A 462 -38.90 20.39 5.05
C VAL A 462 -38.35 21.09 3.81
N THR A 463 -38.81 22.34 3.59
CA THR A 463 -38.36 23.22 2.50
C THR A 463 -37.66 24.48 2.98
N ASP A 464 -37.75 24.80 4.28
CA ASP A 464 -37.01 25.90 4.90
C ASP A 464 -35.63 25.42 5.33
N ALA A 465 -34.59 25.93 4.69
CA ALA A 465 -33.20 25.58 4.98
C ALA A 465 -32.78 25.85 6.44
N LYS A 466 -33.44 26.76 7.14
CA LYS A 466 -33.20 27.04 8.57
C LYS A 466 -33.60 25.90 9.50
N GLN A 467 -34.47 25.01 9.03
CA GLN A 467 -34.87 23.78 9.74
C GLN A 467 -33.99 22.56 9.33
N GLY A 468 -33.06 22.78 8.44
CA GLY A 468 -32.09 21.80 8.01
C GLY A 468 -30.86 21.78 8.90
N GLU A 469 -29.95 20.88 8.57
CA GLU A 469 -28.73 20.63 9.29
C GLU A 469 -27.52 20.60 8.36
N TRP A 470 -26.45 21.27 8.74
CA TRP A 470 -25.19 21.20 8.00
C TRP A 470 -24.35 20.00 8.41
N LEU A 471 -23.94 19.19 7.41
CA LEU A 471 -23.12 17.99 7.57
C LEU A 471 -21.79 18.14 6.76
N PRO A 472 -20.75 17.42 7.16
CA PRO A 472 -20.61 16.68 8.41
C PRO A 472 -20.53 17.63 9.62
N LYS A 473 -21.06 17.20 10.77
CA LYS A 473 -20.98 17.98 12.01
C LYS A 473 -19.56 17.98 12.58
N PRO A 474 -19.11 19.06 13.19
CA PRO A 474 -17.86 19.06 13.93
C PRO A 474 -17.84 17.98 15.02
N VAL A 475 -16.73 17.29 15.17
CA VAL A 475 -16.44 16.42 16.31
C VAL A 475 -15.60 17.18 17.33
N LEU A 476 -15.42 16.61 18.51
CA LEU A 476 -14.50 17.19 19.51
C LEU A 476 -13.10 17.33 18.91
N PRO A 477 -12.42 18.44 19.16
CA PRO A 477 -11.04 18.59 18.75
C PRO A 477 -10.17 17.48 19.33
N ILE A 478 -9.17 17.03 18.58
CA ILE A 478 -8.14 16.14 19.10
C ILE A 478 -7.32 16.98 20.09
N GLU A 479 -7.28 16.55 21.36
CA GLU A 479 -6.42 17.16 22.35
C GLU A 479 -4.99 16.67 22.11
N HIS A 480 -4.11 17.54 21.61
CA HIS A 480 -2.69 17.29 21.51
C HIS A 480 -2.05 17.68 22.84
N MET A 481 -1.42 16.72 23.50
CA MET A 481 -0.56 17.03 24.65
C MET A 481 0.79 17.51 24.14
N GLU A 482 1.18 18.72 24.50
CA GLU A 482 2.53 19.21 24.24
C GLU A 482 3.54 18.47 25.14
N VAL A 483 4.31 17.59 24.53
CA VAL A 483 5.50 17.00 25.16
C VAL A 483 6.71 17.81 24.74
N THR A 484 7.53 18.23 25.67
CA THR A 484 8.81 18.87 25.37
C THR A 484 9.95 17.87 25.62
N PRO A 485 10.15 16.92 24.70
CA PRO A 485 11.17 15.91 24.89
C PRO A 485 12.55 16.49 24.64
N GLN A 486 13.52 16.08 25.46
CA GLN A 486 14.92 16.38 25.18
C GLN A 486 15.46 15.31 24.23
N PRO A 487 16.12 15.68 23.15
CA PRO A 487 16.80 14.73 22.27
C PRO A 487 17.84 13.91 23.04
N VAL A 488 17.86 12.61 22.83
CA VAL A 488 18.94 11.74 23.35
C VAL A 488 20.00 11.65 22.25
N VAL A 489 21.08 12.41 22.44
CA VAL A 489 22.22 12.43 21.52
C VAL A 489 23.10 11.20 21.77
N ILE A 490 23.37 10.44 20.69
CA ILE A 490 24.20 9.24 20.73
C ILE A 490 25.61 9.60 20.28
N ASN A 491 26.58 9.48 21.16
CA ASN A 491 27.97 9.91 20.91
C ASN A 491 28.99 8.78 20.97
N ASN A 492 28.62 7.60 21.47
CA ASN A 492 29.49 6.45 21.62
C ASN A 492 29.30 5.49 20.43
N ALA A 493 30.11 5.63 19.41
CA ALA A 493 30.09 4.75 18.27
C ALA A 493 31.37 3.96 18.13
N GLU A 494 31.24 2.73 17.66
CA GLU A 494 32.37 1.95 17.14
C GLU A 494 32.04 1.52 15.71
N TYR A 495 33.03 1.43 14.86
CA TYR A 495 32.88 0.96 13.49
C TYR A 495 33.75 -0.25 13.20
N ALA A 496 33.34 -1.05 12.23
CA ALA A 496 34.14 -2.11 11.62
C ALA A 496 33.83 -2.22 10.12
N ALA A 497 34.84 -2.54 9.32
CA ALA A 497 34.58 -2.96 7.95
C ALA A 497 33.90 -4.34 7.96
N SER A 498 32.89 -4.55 7.09
CA SER A 498 32.28 -5.88 6.91
C SER A 498 33.31 -6.88 6.47
N PRO A 499 33.49 -8.00 7.22
CA PRO A 499 34.40 -9.06 6.80
C PRO A 499 33.84 -9.81 5.58
N LEU A 500 34.73 -10.26 4.73
CA LEU A 500 34.37 -11.13 3.62
C LEU A 500 34.25 -12.59 4.10
N GLY A 501 33.13 -13.24 3.79
CA GLY A 501 32.84 -14.64 4.13
C GLY A 501 33.20 -15.64 3.03
N ALA A 502 32.47 -16.75 3.01
CA ALA A 502 32.65 -17.78 2.00
C ALA A 502 32.04 -17.37 0.65
N TRP A 503 32.75 -17.68 -0.43
CA TRP A 503 32.35 -17.38 -1.79
C TRP A 503 31.61 -18.55 -2.42
N LYS A 504 30.49 -18.27 -3.11
CA LYS A 504 29.74 -19.21 -3.94
C LYS A 504 30.02 -18.92 -5.42
N SER A 505 30.10 -19.97 -6.23
CA SER A 505 30.24 -19.79 -7.69
C SER A 505 28.91 -19.40 -8.31
N LEU A 506 28.94 -18.43 -9.23
CA LEU A 506 27.84 -18.02 -10.06
C LEU A 506 28.20 -18.21 -11.52
N ASP A 507 27.41 -18.97 -12.25
CA ASP A 507 27.58 -19.17 -13.68
C ASP A 507 27.35 -17.88 -14.47
N ALA A 508 28.05 -17.68 -15.55
CA ALA A 508 27.91 -16.52 -16.41
C ALA A 508 26.47 -16.38 -16.92
N GLY A 509 25.84 -15.23 -16.64
CA GLY A 509 24.48 -14.94 -17.05
C GLY A 509 23.37 -15.56 -16.16
N ALA A 510 23.75 -16.30 -15.11
CA ALA A 510 22.78 -16.74 -14.13
C ALA A 510 22.38 -15.56 -13.20
N PRO A 511 21.10 -15.44 -12.79
CA PRO A 511 20.69 -14.45 -11.81
C PRO A 511 21.29 -14.75 -10.44
N VAL A 512 21.68 -13.71 -9.70
CA VAL A 512 22.28 -13.86 -8.36
C VAL A 512 21.32 -14.57 -7.38
N GLU A 513 20.04 -14.39 -7.55
CA GLU A 513 19.00 -15.04 -6.75
C GLU A 513 19.06 -16.58 -6.85
N SER A 514 19.62 -17.12 -7.94
CA SER A 514 19.84 -18.57 -8.09
C SER A 514 20.82 -19.14 -7.06
N THR A 515 21.61 -18.30 -6.41
CA THR A 515 22.50 -18.68 -5.29
C THR A 515 21.82 -18.64 -3.93
N GLY A 516 20.57 -18.17 -3.88
CA GLY A 516 19.79 -17.93 -2.67
C GLY A 516 19.94 -16.52 -2.09
N ILE A 517 20.77 -15.65 -2.69
CA ILE A 517 20.84 -14.23 -2.35
C ILE A 517 19.55 -13.58 -2.87
N GLN A 518 18.71 -13.12 -1.95
CA GLN A 518 17.43 -12.48 -2.25
C GLN A 518 17.31 -11.24 -1.39
N GLY A 519 16.65 -10.21 -1.90
CA GLY A 519 16.37 -9.01 -1.14
C GLY A 519 17.03 -7.76 -1.70
N SER A 520 16.54 -6.61 -1.22
CA SER A 520 17.06 -5.30 -1.57
C SER A 520 18.13 -4.86 -0.58
N HIS A 521 19.26 -5.49 -0.59
CA HIS A 521 20.39 -5.22 0.30
C HIS A 521 21.72 -5.25 -0.42
N TYR A 522 22.82 -5.45 0.30
CA TYR A 522 24.17 -5.50 -0.23
C TYR A 522 24.66 -6.94 -0.38
N PHE A 523 25.38 -7.20 -1.45
CA PHE A 523 26.15 -8.43 -1.62
C PHE A 523 27.41 -8.18 -2.42
N TYR A 524 28.37 -9.08 -2.31
CA TYR A 524 29.67 -8.92 -2.95
C TYR A 524 29.82 -9.83 -4.16
N TYR A 525 30.50 -9.30 -5.19
CA TYR A 525 31.10 -10.10 -6.26
C TYR A 525 32.59 -10.10 -6.13
N LYS A 526 33.24 -11.21 -6.50
CA LYS A 526 34.65 -11.29 -6.77
C LYS A 526 34.85 -11.69 -8.23
N LEU A 527 35.59 -10.87 -8.96
CA LEU A 527 35.88 -11.02 -10.36
C LEU A 527 37.38 -11.14 -10.55
N LEU A 528 37.82 -12.12 -11.35
CA LEU A 528 39.22 -12.25 -11.73
C LEU A 528 39.47 -11.47 -13.02
N ALA A 529 40.54 -10.67 -13.06
CA ALA A 529 40.85 -9.82 -14.21
C ALA A 529 42.37 -9.67 -14.39
N GLN A 530 42.78 -9.18 -15.54
CA GLN A 530 44.19 -8.93 -15.82
C GLN A 530 44.73 -7.71 -15.05
N PRO A 531 45.93 -7.79 -14.45
CA PRO A 531 46.55 -6.64 -13.79
C PRO A 531 46.66 -5.43 -14.71
N GLY A 532 46.26 -4.25 -14.24
CA GLY A 532 46.22 -3.02 -15.04
C GLY A 532 45.10 -2.97 -16.08
N GLY A 533 44.31 -4.03 -16.21
CA GLY A 533 43.18 -4.11 -17.12
C GLY A 533 41.97 -3.30 -16.63
N THR A 534 41.05 -3.06 -17.53
CA THR A 534 39.74 -2.41 -17.20
C THR A 534 38.64 -3.44 -17.26
N VAL A 535 37.81 -3.49 -16.19
CA VAL A 535 36.60 -4.30 -16.12
C VAL A 535 35.40 -3.37 -16.25
N THR A 536 34.55 -3.65 -17.22
CA THR A 536 33.29 -2.91 -17.41
C THR A 536 32.10 -3.79 -17.01
N LEU A 537 31.39 -3.39 -15.98
CA LEU A 537 30.23 -4.07 -15.47
C LEU A 537 28.97 -3.50 -16.15
N GLN A 538 28.10 -4.38 -16.62
CA GLN A 538 26.73 -4.03 -17.00
C GLN A 538 25.78 -4.40 -15.86
N ILE A 539 25.00 -3.45 -15.39
CA ILE A 539 24.04 -3.60 -14.28
C ILE A 539 22.66 -3.06 -14.68
N PRO A 540 21.57 -3.49 -14.04
CA PRO A 540 20.25 -2.88 -14.19
C PRO A 540 20.27 -1.38 -13.89
N LYS A 541 19.33 -0.65 -14.50
CA LYS A 541 19.18 0.79 -14.25
C LYS A 541 18.60 1.02 -12.84
N GLY A 542 19.30 1.81 -12.06
CA GLY A 542 18.91 2.15 -10.68
C GLY A 542 19.78 1.47 -9.63
N ASP A 543 20.43 0.37 -10.00
CA ASP A 543 21.38 -0.33 -9.13
C ASP A 543 22.70 0.45 -9.03
N ALA A 544 23.49 0.17 -8.01
CA ALA A 544 24.77 0.81 -7.81
C ALA A 544 25.87 -0.21 -7.43
N VAL A 545 27.09 0.12 -7.81
CA VAL A 545 28.28 -0.67 -7.48
C VAL A 545 29.40 0.22 -6.99
N ILE A 546 30.15 -0.28 -6.04
CA ILE A 546 31.44 0.27 -5.63
C ILE A 546 32.45 -0.90 -5.62
N ALA A 547 33.68 -0.65 -6.01
CA ALA A 547 34.65 -1.73 -6.12
C ALA A 547 36.00 -1.40 -5.47
N SER A 548 36.70 -2.44 -5.03
CA SER A 548 38.05 -2.34 -4.50
C SER A 548 38.97 -3.36 -5.15
N ALA A 549 40.27 -3.03 -5.18
CA ALA A 549 41.32 -3.96 -5.52
C ALA A 549 42.50 -3.73 -4.54
N ASN A 550 43.12 -4.82 -4.09
CA ASN A 550 44.17 -4.79 -3.06
C ASN A 550 43.77 -3.97 -1.82
N GLY A 551 42.49 -4.04 -1.41
CA GLY A 551 41.94 -3.36 -0.24
C GLY A 551 41.75 -1.84 -0.39
N LYS A 552 41.81 -1.29 -1.61
CA LYS A 552 41.58 0.15 -1.87
C LYS A 552 40.40 0.34 -2.82
N ILE A 553 39.52 1.28 -2.47
CA ILE A 553 38.38 1.65 -3.31
C ILE A 553 38.88 2.28 -4.63
N LEU A 554 38.33 1.81 -5.74
CA LEU A 554 38.66 2.26 -7.09
C LEU A 554 37.68 3.35 -7.54
N LYS A 555 38.19 4.31 -8.32
CA LYS A 555 37.33 5.28 -8.99
C LYS A 555 36.56 4.63 -10.13
N ALA A 556 35.25 4.78 -10.11
CA ALA A 556 34.36 4.33 -11.18
C ALA A 556 34.32 5.32 -12.35
N THR A 557 34.17 4.82 -13.58
CA THR A 557 33.77 5.59 -14.76
C THR A 557 32.46 5.01 -15.26
N ALA A 558 31.40 5.82 -15.33
CA ALA A 558 30.08 5.36 -15.74
C ALA A 558 29.63 6.02 -17.05
N ASP A 559 28.81 5.32 -17.83
CA ASP A 559 28.10 5.88 -18.96
C ASP A 559 26.98 6.86 -18.47
N LYS A 560 26.34 7.55 -19.41
CA LYS A 560 25.24 8.51 -19.08
C LYS A 560 24.04 7.85 -18.40
N THR A 561 23.79 6.58 -18.70
CA THR A 561 22.66 5.82 -18.13
C THR A 561 23.01 5.17 -16.80
N ARG A 562 24.31 5.16 -16.44
CA ARG A 562 24.86 4.44 -15.28
C ARG A 562 24.54 2.94 -15.28
N THR A 563 24.38 2.36 -16.46
CA THR A 563 24.21 0.92 -16.65
C THR A 563 25.49 0.19 -17.05
N HIS A 564 26.52 0.94 -17.45
CA HIS A 564 27.87 0.43 -17.72
C HIS A 564 28.87 1.19 -16.85
N ILE A 565 29.54 0.47 -15.95
CA ILE A 565 30.45 1.04 -14.95
C ILE A 565 31.81 0.37 -15.08
N ALA A 566 32.85 1.15 -15.37
CA ALA A 566 34.19 0.66 -15.58
C ALA A 566 35.12 0.96 -14.40
N PHE A 567 35.94 -0.03 -14.07
CA PHE A 567 36.99 0.04 -13.05
C PHE A 567 38.30 -0.39 -13.65
N THR A 568 39.39 0.39 -13.47
CA THR A 568 40.74 0.03 -13.90
C THR A 568 41.51 -0.52 -12.70
N LEU A 569 41.98 -1.74 -12.81
CA LEU A 569 42.77 -2.40 -11.76
C LEU A 569 44.17 -1.79 -11.67
N PRO A 570 44.75 -1.63 -10.47
CA PRO A 570 46.15 -1.29 -10.29
C PRO A 570 47.08 -2.36 -10.87
N PRO A 571 48.30 -2.00 -11.26
CA PRO A 571 49.33 -2.97 -11.60
C PRO A 571 49.52 -4.02 -10.48
N GLY A 572 49.51 -5.29 -10.83
CA GLY A 572 49.65 -6.41 -9.88
C GLY A 572 48.35 -6.90 -9.24
N ALA A 573 47.24 -6.15 -9.27
CA ALA A 573 45.95 -6.62 -8.80
C ALA A 573 45.33 -7.58 -9.82
N LYS A 574 44.89 -8.74 -9.36
CA LYS A 574 44.25 -9.80 -10.17
C LYS A 574 42.78 -10.00 -9.82
N GLU A 575 42.33 -9.39 -8.74
CA GLU A 575 40.96 -9.51 -8.22
C GLU A 575 40.32 -8.13 -8.10
N LEU A 576 39.08 -8.05 -8.54
CA LEU A 576 38.16 -6.93 -8.31
C LEU A 576 37.07 -7.41 -7.35
N VAL A 577 36.98 -6.82 -6.17
CA VAL A 577 35.87 -7.05 -5.23
C VAL A 577 34.87 -5.93 -5.41
N VAL A 578 33.66 -6.28 -5.75
CA VAL A 578 32.56 -5.34 -6.03
C VAL A 578 31.49 -5.50 -4.95
N LEU A 579 31.16 -4.44 -4.23
CA LEU A 579 29.92 -4.36 -3.46
C LEU A 579 28.82 -3.92 -4.40
N TYR A 580 27.79 -4.73 -4.48
CA TYR A 580 26.59 -4.45 -5.25
C TYR A 580 25.49 -3.97 -4.31
N GLU A 581 24.88 -2.84 -4.64
CA GLU A 581 23.71 -2.30 -3.95
C GLU A 581 22.47 -2.58 -4.79
N ASN A 582 21.61 -3.42 -4.25
CA ASN A 582 20.31 -3.72 -4.82
C ASN A 582 19.24 -2.82 -4.15
N PRO A 583 18.58 -1.92 -4.89
CA PRO A 583 17.52 -1.07 -4.34
C PRO A 583 16.17 -1.78 -4.18
N GLY A 584 16.07 -3.07 -4.52
CA GLY A 584 14.81 -3.83 -4.58
C GLY A 584 14.20 -3.85 -5.98
N HIS A 585 13.26 -4.76 -6.19
CA HIS A 585 12.46 -4.76 -7.40
C HIS A 585 11.48 -3.59 -7.39
N PRO A 586 11.26 -2.92 -8.52
CA PRO A 586 10.18 -1.95 -8.62
C PRO A 586 8.84 -2.65 -8.37
N ASN A 587 7.92 -1.94 -7.75
CA ASN A 587 6.58 -2.45 -7.47
C ASN A 587 5.70 -2.50 -8.72
N PHE A 588 6.18 -1.94 -9.84
CA PHE A 588 5.39 -1.88 -11.06
C PHE A 588 6.25 -1.83 -12.33
N GLY A 589 5.66 -2.25 -13.49
CA GLY A 589 6.30 -2.19 -14.80
C GLY A 589 7.14 -3.44 -15.14
N LYS A 590 7.66 -3.48 -16.37
CA LYS A 590 8.41 -4.65 -16.90
C LYS A 590 9.71 -4.96 -16.14
N ALA A 591 10.24 -4.02 -15.39
CA ALA A 591 11.45 -4.23 -14.60
C ALA A 591 11.24 -5.21 -13.42
N MET A 592 10.01 -5.51 -13.04
CA MET A 592 9.68 -6.58 -12.07
C MET A 592 10.12 -7.97 -12.55
N GLU A 593 10.25 -8.17 -13.85
CA GLU A 593 10.69 -9.44 -14.44
C GLU A 593 12.21 -9.55 -14.59
N GLN A 594 12.96 -8.52 -14.21
CA GLN A 594 14.41 -8.49 -14.37
C GLN A 594 15.09 -9.07 -13.13
N PRO A 595 16.02 -10.02 -13.30
CA PRO A 595 16.82 -10.52 -12.19
C PRO A 595 17.79 -9.44 -11.69
N PHE A 596 18.24 -9.57 -10.46
CA PHE A 596 19.28 -8.74 -9.87
C PHE A 596 20.69 -9.10 -10.35
N GLY A 597 21.62 -8.18 -10.09
CA GLY A 597 23.02 -8.43 -10.15
C GLY A 597 23.72 -7.98 -11.43
N ILE A 598 24.97 -8.35 -11.55
CA ILE A 598 25.81 -8.00 -12.72
C ILE A 598 25.36 -8.83 -13.91
N ILE A 599 24.85 -8.14 -14.94
CA ILE A 599 24.39 -8.76 -16.20
C ILE A 599 25.58 -9.29 -17.01
N SER A 600 26.66 -8.52 -17.07
CA SER A 600 27.92 -8.92 -17.73
C SER A 600 29.14 -8.17 -17.17
N ALA A 601 30.31 -8.76 -17.28
CA ALA A 601 31.57 -8.18 -16.81
C ALA A 601 32.65 -8.32 -17.92
N GLN A 602 32.68 -7.36 -18.83
CA GLN A 602 33.67 -7.34 -19.91
C GLN A 602 35.06 -7.03 -19.33
N GLY A 603 36.06 -7.82 -19.71
CA GLY A 603 37.44 -7.69 -19.23
C GLY A 603 37.74 -8.49 -17.96
N ALA A 604 36.78 -9.26 -17.46
CA ALA A 604 36.96 -10.22 -16.38
C ALA A 604 36.76 -11.66 -16.87
N ASP A 605 37.18 -12.66 -16.05
CA ASP A 605 36.82 -14.07 -16.23
C ASP A 605 35.27 -14.18 -16.16
N PRO A 606 34.64 -14.96 -17.03
CA PRO A 606 33.19 -15.14 -17.03
C PRO A 606 32.65 -15.79 -15.75
N ARG A 607 33.48 -16.49 -14.98
CA ARG A 607 33.10 -17.04 -13.68
C ARG A 607 33.14 -15.94 -12.62
N MET A 608 32.04 -15.73 -11.98
CA MET A 608 31.88 -14.81 -10.87
C MET A 608 31.76 -15.59 -9.56
N LEU A 609 32.30 -15.04 -8.50
CA LEU A 609 32.07 -15.52 -7.15
C LEU A 609 31.18 -14.50 -6.44
N VAL A 610 30.18 -14.95 -5.70
CA VAL A 610 29.27 -14.11 -4.95
C VAL A 610 29.22 -14.52 -3.49
N GLN A 611 28.95 -13.58 -2.62
CA GLN A 611 28.64 -13.82 -1.22
C GLN A 611 27.66 -12.76 -0.72
N ASP A 612 26.83 -13.14 0.24
CA ASP A 612 25.98 -12.22 0.95
C ASP A 612 26.78 -11.37 1.96
N THR A 613 26.25 -10.21 2.36
CA THR A 613 26.86 -9.44 3.43
C THR A 613 26.57 -10.13 4.77
N ALA A 614 27.60 -10.21 5.62
CA ALA A 614 27.41 -10.73 6.97
C ALA A 614 26.81 -9.64 7.85
N PRO A 615 25.70 -9.89 8.57
CA PRO A 615 25.17 -8.95 9.54
C PRO A 615 26.15 -8.79 10.71
N ALA A 616 26.21 -7.60 11.28
CA ALA A 616 26.81 -7.40 12.59
C ALA A 616 26.01 -8.16 13.67
N ASP A 617 26.69 -8.59 14.73
CA ASP A 617 26.03 -9.25 15.87
C ASP A 617 24.83 -8.41 16.35
N GLY A 618 23.66 -9.05 16.46
CA GLY A 618 22.42 -8.40 16.88
C GLY A 618 21.57 -7.79 15.74
N TYR A 619 21.97 -7.97 14.47
CA TYR A 619 21.19 -7.55 13.31
C TYR A 619 20.36 -8.73 12.81
N ILE A 620 19.04 -8.62 12.93
CA ILE A 620 18.11 -9.63 12.42
C ILE A 620 17.42 -9.05 11.18
N MET A 621 17.85 -9.47 9.99
CA MET A 621 17.03 -9.31 8.80
C MET A 621 15.99 -10.43 8.76
N ARG A 622 14.76 -10.13 8.38
CA ARG A 622 13.71 -11.14 8.20
C ARG A 622 13.95 -12.05 6.99
N HIS A 623 14.98 -11.76 6.19
CA HIS A 623 15.37 -12.61 5.07
C HIS A 623 16.25 -13.76 5.55
N PRO A 624 15.99 -14.97 5.05
CA PRO A 624 16.96 -16.05 5.21
C PRO A 624 18.25 -15.61 4.48
N MET A 625 19.23 -15.20 5.26
CA MET A 625 20.55 -14.98 4.71
C MET A 625 21.14 -16.31 4.26
N LEU A 626 21.87 -16.29 3.15
CA LEU A 626 22.75 -17.40 2.86
C LEU A 626 23.62 -17.64 4.08
N ASP A 627 23.78 -18.91 4.49
CA ASP A 627 24.80 -19.29 5.45
C ASP A 627 26.12 -18.65 5.02
N ALA A 628 26.37 -17.45 5.52
CA ALA A 628 27.62 -16.74 5.35
C ALA A 628 28.60 -17.54 6.21
N GLY A 629 29.15 -18.60 5.63
CA GLY A 629 30.09 -19.47 6.32
C GLY A 629 31.10 -18.59 7.05
N SER A 630 31.14 -18.70 8.37
CA SER A 630 31.88 -17.94 9.37
C SER A 630 32.73 -16.79 8.78
N SER A 631 32.13 -15.63 8.62
CA SER A 631 32.87 -14.38 8.50
C SER A 631 33.77 -14.25 9.74
N GLY A 632 35.02 -13.86 9.58
CA GLY A 632 35.87 -13.59 10.72
C GLY A 632 35.25 -12.54 11.64
N PRO A 633 35.67 -12.45 12.92
CA PRO A 633 35.09 -11.50 13.87
C PRO A 633 35.25 -10.07 13.37
N PHE A 634 34.22 -9.23 13.59
CA PHE A 634 34.32 -7.80 13.37
C PHE A 634 35.41 -7.19 14.26
N LYS A 635 36.24 -6.34 13.67
CA LYS A 635 37.29 -5.60 14.40
C LYS A 635 36.80 -4.19 14.68
N TRP A 636 36.19 -4.01 15.83
CA TRP A 636 35.61 -2.75 16.24
C TRP A 636 36.67 -1.70 16.63
N THR A 637 36.44 -0.47 16.18
CA THR A 637 37.30 0.70 16.43
C THR A 637 36.40 1.87 16.81
N PRO A 638 36.77 2.67 17.85
CA PRO A 638 36.00 3.84 18.20
C PRO A 638 35.82 4.81 17.04
N ALA A 639 34.61 5.35 16.90
CA ALA A 639 34.23 6.31 15.86
C ALA A 639 33.80 7.63 16.46
N ALA A 640 34.19 8.75 15.84
CA ALA A 640 33.66 10.06 16.15
C ALA A 640 32.37 10.30 15.41
N ILE A 641 31.41 10.98 16.06
CA ILE A 641 30.20 11.51 15.47
C ILE A 641 30.27 13.03 15.46
N GLY A 642 29.82 13.67 14.38
CA GLY A 642 29.73 15.13 14.28
C GLY A 642 30.67 15.75 13.25
N LYS A 643 30.83 17.07 13.30
CA LYS A 643 31.59 17.88 12.32
C LYS A 643 33.04 17.46 12.12
N GLY A 644 33.66 16.76 13.09
CA GLY A 644 35.01 16.28 13.02
C GLY A 644 35.16 14.81 12.60
N ALA A 645 34.07 14.11 12.34
CA ALA A 645 34.08 12.72 11.95
C ALA A 645 34.86 12.54 10.64
N GLN A 646 35.84 11.65 10.64
CA GLN A 646 36.61 11.32 9.45
C GLN A 646 35.96 10.13 8.76
N PRO A 647 35.84 10.15 7.43
CA PRO A 647 35.35 9.00 6.69
C PRO A 647 36.21 7.75 6.94
N VAL A 648 35.55 6.61 7.15
CA VAL A 648 36.25 5.32 7.25
C VAL A 648 36.87 5.02 5.88
N PRO A 649 38.18 4.96 5.75
CA PRO A 649 38.80 4.80 4.44
C PRO A 649 38.72 3.35 3.96
N ASP A 650 38.61 3.19 2.64
CA ASP A 650 38.75 1.92 1.90
C ASP A 650 37.82 0.76 2.34
N ALA A 651 36.80 1.02 3.15
CA ALA A 651 35.76 0.06 3.47
C ALA A 651 34.62 0.13 2.44
N LEU A 652 34.34 -0.96 1.74
CA LEU A 652 33.21 -1.06 0.82
C LEU A 652 31.88 -1.00 1.57
N LEU A 653 31.83 -1.58 2.75
CA LEU A 653 30.70 -1.57 3.68
C LEU A 653 31.21 -1.38 5.09
N THR A 654 30.61 -0.44 5.80
CA THR A 654 30.99 -0.08 7.18
C THR A 654 29.81 -0.36 8.10
N ASN A 655 30.07 -1.16 9.13
CA ASN A 655 29.12 -1.36 10.23
C ASN A 655 29.44 -0.42 11.38
N TYR A 656 28.41 0.13 12.01
CA TYR A 656 28.48 0.88 13.26
C TYR A 656 27.64 0.18 14.30
N ARG A 657 28.11 0.22 15.56
CA ARG A 657 27.32 -0.16 16.73
C ARG A 657 27.37 0.94 17.77
N MET A 658 26.24 1.16 18.43
CA MET A 658 26.05 2.19 19.45
C MET A 658 25.08 1.69 20.51
N GLU A 659 25.19 2.21 21.72
CA GLU A 659 24.25 1.95 22.80
C GLU A 659 23.66 3.27 23.28
N PHE A 660 22.40 3.26 23.70
CA PHE A 660 21.71 4.43 24.25
C PHE A 660 20.62 4.03 25.25
N GLU A 661 20.29 4.95 26.15
CA GLU A 661 19.17 4.80 27.07
C GLU A 661 18.10 5.84 26.75
N LEU A 662 16.83 5.46 26.92
CA LEU A 662 15.69 6.36 26.72
C LEU A 662 15.02 6.68 28.06
N PRO A 663 14.80 7.98 28.36
CA PRO A 663 14.06 8.38 29.57
C PRO A 663 12.59 8.00 29.46
N SER A 664 11.93 7.68 30.55
CA SER A 664 10.49 7.58 30.61
C SER A 664 9.83 8.92 30.30
N GLN A 665 8.82 8.92 29.45
CA GLN A 665 8.11 10.15 29.03
C GLN A 665 7.04 10.61 30.03
N GLY A 666 6.89 9.94 31.18
CA GLY A 666 5.90 10.24 32.19
C GLY A 666 4.66 9.35 32.13
N GLN A 667 3.81 9.39 33.16
CA GLN A 667 2.57 8.62 33.17
C GLN A 667 1.53 9.26 32.25
N GLY A 668 1.04 8.49 31.28
CA GLY A 668 -0.11 8.84 30.46
C GLY A 668 0.20 9.59 29.15
N VAL A 669 1.50 9.81 28.82
CA VAL A 669 1.89 10.44 27.55
C VAL A 669 3.05 9.67 26.93
N THR A 670 2.85 9.16 25.74
CA THR A 670 3.91 8.57 24.93
C THR A 670 3.94 9.26 23.57
N ALA A 671 4.92 10.13 23.35
CA ALA A 671 5.23 10.61 22.02
C ALA A 671 6.04 9.53 21.28
N PRO A 672 5.74 9.28 19.99
CA PRO A 672 6.51 8.31 19.20
C PRO A 672 7.99 8.68 19.15
N TRP A 673 8.84 7.68 19.24
CA TRP A 673 10.28 7.88 19.09
C TRP A 673 10.69 7.79 17.61
N ARG A 674 11.55 8.73 17.20
CA ARG A 674 12.20 8.73 15.88
C ARG A 674 13.70 8.76 16.02
N LEU A 675 14.39 7.89 15.30
CA LEU A 675 15.84 7.94 15.15
C LEU A 675 16.16 8.94 14.05
N HIS A 676 16.88 9.99 14.40
CA HIS A 676 17.49 10.93 13.46
C HIS A 676 18.88 10.46 13.07
N LEU A 677 19.16 10.38 11.77
CA LEU A 677 20.46 9.99 11.22
C LEU A 677 20.90 10.95 10.12
N GLU A 678 22.13 11.50 10.29
CA GLU A 678 22.85 12.16 9.21
C GLU A 678 24.20 11.47 8.99
N ALA A 679 24.40 10.94 7.79
CA ALA A 679 25.63 10.25 7.38
C ALA A 679 25.91 10.47 5.89
N ASN A 680 27.17 10.37 5.49
CA ASN A 680 27.53 10.28 4.07
C ASN A 680 27.65 8.83 3.66
N GLY A 681 26.53 8.25 3.28
CA GLY A 681 26.40 6.85 2.88
C GLY A 681 24.96 6.45 2.68
N ASN A 682 24.73 5.26 2.18
CA ASN A 682 23.39 4.64 2.11
C ASN A 682 23.45 3.33 2.88
N GLY A 683 22.33 2.93 3.50
CA GLY A 683 22.34 1.65 4.19
C GLY A 683 21.17 1.36 5.07
N PHE A 684 21.33 0.42 5.98
CA PHE A 684 20.28 -0.09 6.84
C PHE A 684 20.51 0.31 8.30
N ILE A 685 19.41 0.44 9.01
CA ILE A 685 19.35 0.84 10.42
C ILE A 685 18.63 -0.25 11.21
N SER A 686 19.22 -0.73 12.28
CA SER A 686 18.59 -1.65 13.22
C SER A 686 18.60 -1.13 14.64
N VAL A 687 17.49 -1.30 15.34
CA VAL A 687 17.36 -1.01 16.77
C VAL A 687 16.91 -2.30 17.48
N ASN A 688 17.63 -2.72 18.50
CA ASN A 688 17.38 -3.94 19.28
C ASN A 688 17.16 -5.19 18.40
N GLY A 689 17.91 -5.29 17.29
CA GLY A 689 17.82 -6.39 16.35
C GLY A 689 16.71 -6.26 15.27
N HIS A 690 15.86 -5.26 15.36
CA HIS A 690 14.83 -4.99 14.36
C HIS A 690 15.35 -4.01 13.32
N CYS A 691 15.33 -4.38 12.04
CA CYS A 691 15.66 -3.45 10.96
C CYS A 691 14.50 -2.45 10.78
N ILE A 692 14.73 -1.20 11.17
CA ILE A 692 13.73 -0.14 11.09
C ILE A 692 13.67 0.51 9.71
N GLY A 693 14.61 0.17 8.82
CA GLY A 693 14.55 0.56 7.42
C GLY A 693 15.87 0.97 6.79
N ARG A 694 15.78 1.56 5.62
CA ARG A 694 16.91 1.93 4.76
C ARG A 694 17.11 3.44 4.71
N TYR A 695 18.31 3.86 5.04
CA TYR A 695 18.78 5.23 4.97
C TYR A 695 19.37 5.55 3.60
N TRP A 696 18.99 6.69 3.04
CA TRP A 696 19.53 7.26 1.82
C TRP A 696 20.10 8.65 2.10
N GLN A 697 21.40 8.86 1.84
CA GLN A 697 22.05 10.16 2.03
C GLN A 697 21.33 11.30 1.30
N VAL A 698 20.73 11.02 0.14
CA VAL A 698 19.98 11.99 -0.65
C VAL A 698 18.63 12.36 -0.02
N GLY A 699 18.22 11.65 1.02
CA GLY A 699 16.91 11.84 1.65
C GLY A 699 15.74 11.38 0.78
N PRO A 700 14.53 11.89 1.09
CA PRO A 700 14.20 12.94 2.04
C PRO A 700 14.08 12.47 3.51
N GLN A 701 14.13 11.16 3.79
CA GLN A 701 13.94 10.60 5.12
C GLN A 701 15.26 10.58 5.89
N HIS A 702 15.32 11.35 6.98
CA HIS A 702 16.40 11.36 7.97
C HIS A 702 15.91 10.98 9.36
N ASP A 703 14.58 10.98 9.56
CA ASP A 703 13.92 10.62 10.81
C ASP A 703 13.12 9.33 10.62
N PHE A 704 13.46 8.29 11.37
CA PHE A 704 12.89 6.96 11.23
C PHE A 704 12.03 6.63 12.44
N PHE A 705 10.78 6.27 12.22
CA PHE A 705 9.91 5.79 13.28
C PHE A 705 10.47 4.50 13.90
N VAL A 706 10.56 4.48 15.22
CA VAL A 706 10.94 3.29 15.97
C VAL A 706 9.75 2.87 16.82
N PRO A 707 9.14 1.73 16.53
CA PRO A 707 8.01 1.23 17.31
C PRO A 707 8.32 1.08 18.79
N ASP A 708 7.45 1.58 19.66
CA ASP A 708 7.63 1.52 21.12
C ASP A 708 7.83 0.09 21.64
N CYS A 709 7.16 -0.88 21.01
CA CYS A 709 7.28 -2.30 21.35
C CYS A 709 8.68 -2.89 21.09
N TRP A 710 9.55 -2.17 20.36
CA TRP A 710 10.94 -2.55 20.09
C TRP A 710 11.94 -1.81 20.98
N LEU A 711 11.49 -0.89 21.82
CA LEU A 711 12.35 -0.03 22.66
C LEU A 711 12.31 -0.45 24.13
N ASN A 712 13.48 -0.39 24.76
CA ASN A 712 13.63 -0.45 26.19
C ASN A 712 13.62 0.99 26.74
N VAL A 713 12.71 1.32 27.64
CA VAL A 713 12.49 2.67 28.14
C VAL A 713 12.56 2.69 29.66
N GLY A 714 13.43 3.49 30.22
CA GLY A 714 13.60 3.67 31.67
C GLY A 714 15.06 3.73 32.13
N PRO A 715 15.33 4.06 33.39
CA PRO A 715 16.66 4.14 33.89
C PRO A 715 17.41 2.80 33.87
N GLY A 716 18.58 2.75 33.23
CA GLY A 716 19.40 1.55 33.11
C GLY A 716 18.96 0.58 32.04
N GLU A 717 17.91 0.91 31.29
CA GLU A 717 17.43 0.11 30.16
C GLU A 717 18.17 0.52 28.88
N THR A 718 19.06 -0.35 28.42
CA THR A 718 19.91 -0.09 27.23
C THR A 718 19.25 -0.55 25.94
N ASN A 719 19.38 0.25 24.90
CA ASN A 719 19.02 -0.06 23.54
C ASN A 719 20.29 -0.15 22.68
N ASN A 720 20.28 -1.05 21.70
CA ASN A 720 21.35 -1.25 20.74
C ASN A 720 20.95 -0.66 19.39
N LEU A 721 21.81 0.18 18.81
CA LEU A 721 21.68 0.72 17.46
C LEU A 721 22.81 0.18 16.60
N ASN A 722 22.45 -0.45 15.48
CA ASN A 722 23.40 -0.89 14.48
C ASN A 722 23.09 -0.21 13.12
N LEU A 723 24.15 0.22 12.43
CA LEU A 723 24.06 0.76 11.08
C LEU A 723 24.96 -0.06 10.16
N GLU A 724 24.45 -0.36 8.96
CA GLU A 724 25.23 -0.93 7.88
C GLU A 724 25.22 0.04 6.70
N LEU A 725 26.33 0.73 6.45
CA LEU A 725 26.43 1.83 5.50
C LEU A 725 27.50 1.59 4.44
N ARG A 726 27.15 1.72 3.17
CA ARG A 726 28.11 1.82 2.08
C ARG A 726 28.46 3.27 1.78
N PRO A 727 29.69 3.61 1.40
CA PRO A 727 30.03 4.95 0.99
C PRO A 727 29.38 5.32 -0.37
N VAL A 728 29.00 6.58 -0.50
CA VAL A 728 28.62 7.16 -1.79
C VAL A 728 29.86 7.64 -2.53
N ASP A 729 30.83 8.25 -1.82
CA ASP A 729 32.08 8.79 -2.37
C ASP A 729 33.32 8.23 -1.68
N LYS A 730 33.78 8.90 -0.59
CA LYS A 730 35.13 8.71 -0.02
C LYS A 730 35.20 7.90 1.26
N GLY A 731 34.14 7.20 1.60
CA GLY A 731 34.00 6.50 2.89
C GLY A 731 32.81 7.03 3.67
N VAL A 732 32.41 6.32 4.72
CA VAL A 732 31.26 6.65 5.55
C VAL A 732 31.73 7.45 6.79
N ALA A 733 31.00 8.52 7.13
CA ALA A 733 31.13 9.25 8.39
C ALA A 733 29.75 9.56 8.95
N LEU A 734 29.61 9.52 10.28
CA LEU A 734 28.38 9.89 10.97
C LEU A 734 28.44 11.36 11.39
N HIS A 735 27.44 12.15 10.97
CA HIS A 735 27.37 13.58 11.27
C HIS A 735 26.42 13.90 12.43
N ALA A 736 25.31 13.18 12.54
CA ALA A 736 24.40 13.26 13.67
C ALA A 736 23.69 11.92 13.88
N VAL A 737 23.51 11.54 15.14
CA VAL A 737 22.69 10.40 15.55
C VAL A 737 21.98 10.77 16.85
N SER A 738 20.65 10.74 16.86
CA SER A 738 19.86 11.01 18.07
C SER A 738 18.51 10.33 18.05
N MET A 739 17.98 10.05 19.23
CA MET A 739 16.58 9.67 19.41
C MET A 739 15.77 10.91 19.79
N ASN A 740 14.73 11.19 19.05
CA ASN A 740 13.85 12.33 19.25
C ASN A 740 12.43 11.82 19.50
N ALA A 741 11.79 12.23 20.60
CA ALA A 741 10.36 12.07 20.73
C ALA A 741 9.69 13.18 19.91
N ASP A 742 8.72 12.82 19.09
CA ASP A 742 8.08 13.77 18.18
C ASP A 742 6.90 14.49 18.87
N PRO A 743 7.06 15.77 19.25
CA PRO A 743 6.03 16.50 19.97
C PRO A 743 4.82 16.85 19.09
N THR A 744 4.99 16.88 17.77
CA THR A 744 3.91 17.22 16.84
C THR A 744 2.92 16.06 16.65
N PHE A 745 3.31 14.86 17.07
CA PHE A 745 2.55 13.63 16.93
C PHE A 745 2.20 12.98 18.28
N ALA A 746 2.16 13.75 19.38
CA ALA A 746 1.76 13.22 20.66
C ALA A 746 0.38 12.57 20.59
N VAL A 747 0.28 11.32 21.02
CA VAL A 747 -0.96 10.52 21.00
C VAL A 747 -1.51 10.49 22.42
N GLU A 748 -2.84 10.62 22.56
CA GLU A 748 -3.46 10.26 23.82
C GLU A 748 -3.19 8.79 24.16
N THR A 749 -2.76 8.52 25.37
CA THR A 749 -2.61 7.14 25.85
C THR A 749 -3.95 6.44 25.72
N PRO A 750 -4.00 5.22 25.18
CA PRO A 750 -5.22 4.42 25.27
C PRO A 750 -5.60 4.28 26.75
N LEU A 751 -6.86 4.59 27.08
CA LEU A 751 -7.39 4.27 28.40
C LEU A 751 -7.11 2.78 28.69
N PRO A 752 -6.65 2.43 29.90
CA PRO A 752 -6.41 1.03 30.23
C PRO A 752 -7.65 0.22 29.92
N ALA A 753 -7.47 -0.93 29.28
CA ALA A 753 -8.55 -1.84 28.99
C ALA A 753 -9.28 -2.19 30.29
N GLN A 754 -10.57 -1.84 30.37
CA GLN A 754 -11.46 -2.27 31.42
C GLN A 754 -11.82 -3.75 31.24
#